data_4950b1782dd83c19bbed8188adffa24a
#
_entry.id   4950b1782dd83c19bbed8188adffa24a
#
_cell.length_a   1.000
_cell.length_b   1.000
_cell.length_c   1.000
_cell.angle_alpha   90.00
_cell.angle_beta   90.00
_cell.angle_gamma   90.00
#
_symmetry.space_group_name_H-M   'P 1'
#
loop_
_entity.id
_entity.type
_entity.pdbx_description
1 polymer ?
#
loop_
_entity_poly.entity_id
_entity_poly.type
_entity_poly.pdbx_seq_one_letter_code
_entity_poly.pdbx_strand_id
1 'polypeptide(L)'
;MPRHTAGVLAIVLVATACSVEPIEDPGIGAGDLTTTVYAADGSVLTEWHAEQDRVLVTYDELPKHLVDAVVAIEDRRFWIHPGVDVRAVARAAVENIEAGDVVQGGSTITQQYVKNVLLTDAVTLERKAEEIGLALQLEETLTKTEIFERYANTIFLGEGAYGLGAAAKRYFGKSISALTLGESALLAGMIAAPTEFNPYDHLEAALQRREVVLDTMIELGWIDTSSAIRAAGEPVTLASRGAADRMRFPYFTDEVRRSLLENPALGDTPEDRWRMVTGGGLRIFTTVRPDVQVAAEIAIASVLSPDGPSAALVAVDPRNGDVLAIVGGRDFYAEDDPVAQFNLATQGLRQPGSAFKPFALAAALEAGVELDSTWPGGRSATVQTDVGPWLVTNYEEAFYPGLTLQEATVFSVNLPYAYLVDWIGADRVVATARAAGITSDLAATPSVVLGAQEVTVLEMASAYATFAAGGIHVDPVLVTRVESADGTVLYEHVPIFSRVLDATVADQVTATLTEAVRRGTGQQAKIGRPVAGKTGTTEANHDAWFVGYTPEISAAVWVGFPEGNRALESPNTPYTITGGTWPAQIWSRFAIAALSGIAYTPPTDGDTGELVTVSIDLSTGFIAGPLCPRATVAVVRLDAGRVPSIVCPIHNPEGVLVSADGTVPAVESLAMIDAVSMLEMAGYTIRLAWAVETAYVPGTIIGQFPAGGTPLEAGAVVEIVASGPAPGTAPSVLGRHRSDAITRLDAAGLSVDVILVADPGAAIDPESLTVWAQLPAAGEPVDGRVTIWVSP
;
A
#
# COMPACT_ATOMS: atom_id res chain seq x y z
N MET A 1 -42.83 27.66 -48.77
CA MET A 1 -43.00 26.25 -48.37
C MET A 1 -41.90 25.73 -47.42
N PRO A 2 -41.47 26.44 -46.32
CA PRO A 2 -40.54 25.85 -45.35
C PRO A 2 -41.15 25.58 -43.95
N ARG A 3 -42.40 25.97 -43.69
CA ARG A 3 -42.98 25.78 -42.34
C ARG A 3 -43.54 24.37 -42.03
N HIS A 4 -43.74 23.54 -43.05
CA HIS A 4 -44.28 22.17 -42.86
C HIS A 4 -43.18 21.12 -42.71
N THR A 5 -41.96 21.34 -43.18
CA THR A 5 -40.84 20.40 -43.08
C THR A 5 -40.23 20.32 -41.66
N ALA A 6 -40.18 21.43 -40.94
CA ALA A 6 -39.63 21.45 -39.56
C ALA A 6 -40.57 20.74 -38.57
N GLY A 7 -41.91 20.88 -38.76
CA GLY A 7 -42.91 20.20 -37.91
C GLY A 7 -42.94 18.67 -38.12
N VAL A 8 -42.75 18.23 -39.37
CA VAL A 8 -42.71 16.81 -39.72
C VAL A 8 -41.42 16.15 -39.21
N LEU A 9 -40.30 16.84 -39.22
CA LEU A 9 -39.03 16.34 -38.70
C LEU A 9 -39.06 16.16 -37.17
N ALA A 10 -39.68 17.10 -36.45
CA ALA A 10 -39.89 17.00 -35.01
C ALA A 10 -40.83 15.85 -34.61
N ILE A 11 -41.90 15.59 -35.37
CA ILE A 11 -42.84 14.50 -35.12
C ILE A 11 -42.24 13.14 -35.44
N VAL A 12 -41.40 13.02 -36.44
CA VAL A 12 -40.68 11.78 -36.80
C VAL A 12 -39.62 11.45 -35.74
N LEU A 13 -38.88 12.42 -35.23
CA LEU A 13 -37.90 12.24 -34.17
C LEU A 13 -38.57 11.78 -32.85
N VAL A 14 -39.71 12.28 -32.48
CA VAL A 14 -40.44 11.83 -31.27
C VAL A 14 -41.05 10.43 -31.46
N ALA A 15 -41.48 10.06 -32.68
CA ALA A 15 -42.02 8.73 -32.93
C ALA A 15 -40.99 7.60 -32.96
N THR A 16 -39.72 7.89 -33.33
CA THR A 16 -38.60 6.94 -33.26
C THR A 16 -38.04 6.80 -31.86
N ALA A 17 -38.20 7.81 -30.98
CA ALA A 17 -37.77 7.75 -29.59
C ALA A 17 -38.53 6.71 -28.74
N CYS A 18 -39.74 6.29 -29.17
CA CYS A 18 -40.55 5.28 -28.48
C CYS A 18 -40.09 3.82 -28.68
N SER A 19 -39.02 3.58 -29.45
CA SER A 19 -38.46 2.25 -29.73
C SER A 19 -37.10 2.00 -29.08
N VAL A 20 -36.62 2.90 -28.20
CA VAL A 20 -35.36 2.74 -27.49
C VAL A 20 -35.52 1.70 -26.39
N GLU A 21 -34.65 0.71 -26.34
CA GLU A 21 -34.64 -0.29 -25.25
C GLU A 21 -34.37 0.40 -23.90
N PRO A 22 -35.05 -0.05 -22.83
CA PRO A 22 -34.79 0.47 -21.50
C PRO A 22 -33.33 0.21 -21.10
N ILE A 23 -32.60 1.27 -20.80
CA ILE A 23 -31.22 1.13 -20.27
C ILE A 23 -31.28 1.31 -18.76
N GLU A 24 -30.66 0.40 -18.03
CA GLU A 24 -30.36 0.62 -16.64
C GLU A 24 -29.37 1.79 -16.57
N ASP A 25 -29.76 2.84 -15.84
CA ASP A 25 -28.84 3.96 -15.58
C ASP A 25 -27.62 3.44 -14.81
N PRO A 26 -26.42 3.52 -15.38
CA PRO A 26 -25.22 3.01 -14.72
C PRO A 26 -24.86 3.79 -13.44
N GLY A 27 -25.65 4.84 -13.13
CA GLY A 27 -25.31 5.75 -12.06
C GLY A 27 -24.09 6.61 -12.40
N ILE A 28 -23.52 7.21 -11.39
CA ILE A 28 -22.21 7.84 -11.50
C ILE A 28 -21.20 6.70 -11.55
N GLY A 29 -20.58 6.48 -12.70
CA GLY A 29 -19.73 5.31 -12.97
C GLY A 29 -18.66 5.13 -11.89
N ALA A 30 -18.58 3.90 -11.36
CA ALA A 30 -17.63 3.54 -10.30
C ALA A 30 -16.15 3.59 -10.74
N GLY A 31 -15.85 3.97 -11.96
CA GLY A 31 -14.52 3.90 -12.55
C GLY A 31 -13.65 5.16 -12.47
N ASP A 32 -14.18 6.30 -12.00
CA ASP A 32 -13.49 7.60 -12.07
C ASP A 32 -13.71 8.43 -10.80
N LEU A 33 -13.71 7.78 -9.64
CA LEU A 33 -13.85 8.46 -8.35
C LEU A 33 -12.48 8.85 -7.82
N THR A 34 -12.38 10.01 -7.18
CA THR A 34 -11.15 10.45 -6.54
C THR A 34 -10.84 9.60 -5.31
N THR A 35 -9.67 8.99 -5.29
CA THR A 35 -9.14 8.28 -4.13
C THR A 35 -8.45 9.28 -3.21
N THR A 36 -8.78 9.24 -1.91
CA THR A 36 -8.19 10.14 -0.90
C THR A 36 -7.25 9.39 0.02
N VAL A 37 -6.06 9.91 0.21
CA VAL A 37 -5.02 9.35 1.08
C VAL A 37 -4.89 10.19 2.35
N TYR A 38 -5.01 9.54 3.50
CA TYR A 38 -4.98 10.18 4.82
C TYR A 38 -3.72 9.81 5.59
N ALA A 39 -3.15 10.78 6.30
CA ALA A 39 -2.13 10.57 7.31
C ALA A 39 -2.74 9.91 8.57
N ALA A 40 -1.89 9.48 9.50
CA ALA A 40 -2.30 8.88 10.76
C ALA A 40 -3.16 9.81 11.65
N ASP A 41 -3.04 11.13 11.51
CA ASP A 41 -3.85 12.13 12.21
C ASP A 41 -5.18 12.46 11.50
N GLY A 42 -5.48 11.80 10.38
CA GLY A 42 -6.66 12.02 9.56
C GLY A 42 -6.55 13.19 8.58
N SER A 43 -5.43 13.91 8.55
CA SER A 43 -5.22 14.96 7.55
C SER A 43 -4.97 14.37 6.16
N VAL A 44 -5.45 15.05 5.11
CA VAL A 44 -5.27 14.60 3.73
C VAL A 44 -3.82 14.81 3.29
N LEU A 45 -3.23 13.78 2.70
CA LEU A 45 -1.89 13.82 2.08
C LEU A 45 -1.98 14.18 0.61
N THR A 46 -2.90 13.54 -0.09
CA THR A 46 -3.11 13.74 -1.52
C THR A 46 -4.46 13.16 -1.93
N GLU A 47 -4.85 13.48 -3.14
CA GLU A 47 -5.94 12.83 -3.83
C GLU A 47 -5.43 12.32 -5.16
N TRP A 48 -5.74 11.04 -5.46
CA TRP A 48 -5.41 10.43 -6.75
C TRP A 48 -6.66 10.32 -7.60
N HIS A 49 -6.49 10.58 -8.88
CA HIS A 49 -7.54 10.43 -9.88
C HIS A 49 -6.94 9.77 -11.13
N ALA A 50 -7.77 9.08 -11.88
CA ALA A 50 -7.39 8.52 -13.16
C ALA A 50 -7.22 9.65 -14.20
N GLU A 51 -7.65 9.45 -15.44
CA GLU A 51 -7.66 10.52 -16.44
C GLU A 51 -8.73 11.62 -16.14
N GLN A 52 -9.72 11.27 -15.30
CA GLN A 52 -10.84 12.14 -14.92
C GLN A 52 -10.83 12.40 -13.42
N ASP A 53 -10.62 13.66 -13.03
CA ASP A 53 -10.73 14.10 -11.64
C ASP A 53 -12.22 14.31 -11.32
N ARG A 54 -12.79 13.50 -10.38
CA ARG A 54 -14.19 13.60 -9.96
C ARG A 54 -14.29 13.67 -8.44
N VAL A 55 -14.82 14.76 -7.94
CA VAL A 55 -15.21 14.94 -6.54
C VAL A 55 -16.74 14.90 -6.49
N LEU A 56 -17.28 13.79 -6.00
CA LEU A 56 -18.73 13.61 -5.92
C LEU A 56 -19.33 14.59 -4.92
N VAL A 57 -20.46 15.17 -5.33
CA VAL A 57 -21.25 16.09 -4.51
C VAL A 57 -22.72 15.67 -4.55
N THR A 58 -23.39 15.74 -3.42
CA THR A 58 -24.84 15.57 -3.33
C THR A 58 -25.54 16.87 -3.69
N TYR A 59 -26.81 16.80 -4.10
CA TYR A 59 -27.59 17.99 -4.42
C TYR A 59 -27.65 18.99 -3.26
N ASP A 60 -27.75 18.49 -2.02
CA ASP A 60 -27.83 19.32 -0.81
C ASP A 60 -26.52 20.07 -0.49
N GLU A 61 -25.38 19.62 -1.00
CA GLU A 61 -24.09 20.29 -0.87
C GLU A 61 -23.90 21.43 -1.87
N LEU A 62 -24.70 21.47 -2.94
CA LEU A 62 -24.62 22.49 -3.98
C LEU A 62 -25.21 23.83 -3.50
N PRO A 63 -24.43 24.92 -3.52
CA PRO A 63 -25.00 26.23 -3.23
C PRO A 63 -26.12 26.58 -4.19
N LYS A 64 -27.21 27.10 -3.67
CA LYS A 64 -28.37 27.49 -4.50
C LYS A 64 -27.98 28.36 -5.69
N HIS A 65 -27.10 29.34 -5.49
CA HIS A 65 -26.65 30.23 -6.55
C HIS A 65 -25.84 29.52 -7.65
N LEU A 66 -25.18 28.39 -7.35
CA LEU A 66 -24.51 27.57 -8.35
C LEU A 66 -25.54 26.81 -9.19
N VAL A 67 -26.50 26.17 -8.54
CA VAL A 67 -27.61 25.49 -9.23
C VAL A 67 -28.35 26.47 -10.14
N ASP A 68 -28.70 27.64 -9.61
CA ASP A 68 -29.36 28.71 -10.37
C ASP A 68 -28.50 29.16 -11.55
N ALA A 69 -27.21 29.36 -11.40
CA ALA A 69 -26.30 29.79 -12.48
C ALA A 69 -26.23 28.77 -13.62
N VAL A 70 -26.08 27.47 -13.28
CA VAL A 70 -26.03 26.38 -14.26
C VAL A 70 -27.36 26.29 -15.00
N VAL A 71 -28.50 26.28 -14.29
CA VAL A 71 -29.82 26.19 -14.88
C VAL A 71 -30.12 27.44 -15.72
N ALA A 72 -29.69 28.64 -15.29
CA ALA A 72 -29.91 29.86 -16.05
C ALA A 72 -29.28 29.83 -17.44
N ILE A 73 -28.05 29.31 -17.53
CA ILE A 73 -27.29 29.36 -18.77
C ILE A 73 -27.52 28.13 -19.67
N GLU A 74 -27.67 26.94 -19.07
CA GLU A 74 -27.80 25.69 -19.83
C GLU A 74 -29.22 25.31 -20.13
N ASP A 75 -30.18 25.50 -19.17
CA ASP A 75 -31.53 25.00 -19.30
C ASP A 75 -32.54 25.77 -18.43
N ARG A 76 -32.93 26.97 -18.85
CA ARG A 76 -33.78 27.91 -18.09
C ARG A 76 -35.12 27.30 -17.60
N ARG A 77 -35.54 26.20 -18.22
CA ARG A 77 -36.80 25.54 -17.92
C ARG A 77 -36.65 24.13 -17.35
N PHE A 78 -35.47 23.79 -16.91
CA PHE A 78 -35.11 22.47 -16.39
C PHE A 78 -36.16 21.89 -15.41
N TRP A 79 -36.62 22.70 -14.47
CA TRP A 79 -37.54 22.25 -13.43
C TRP A 79 -38.96 21.94 -13.90
N ILE A 80 -39.29 22.24 -15.14
CA ILE A 80 -40.71 22.20 -15.61
C ILE A 80 -40.94 21.41 -16.92
N HIS A 81 -39.88 21.04 -17.67
CA HIS A 81 -40.03 20.20 -18.84
C HIS A 81 -39.69 18.71 -18.52
N PRO A 82 -40.28 17.75 -19.28
CA PRO A 82 -40.05 16.31 -19.05
C PRO A 82 -38.87 15.78 -19.88
N GLY A 83 -37.64 16.25 -19.63
CA GLY A 83 -36.41 15.80 -20.28
C GLY A 83 -36.03 16.56 -21.57
N VAL A 84 -36.99 17.04 -22.34
CA VAL A 84 -36.75 17.79 -23.58
C VAL A 84 -37.54 19.08 -23.57
N ASP A 85 -36.92 20.23 -23.84
CA ASP A 85 -37.61 21.52 -24.00
C ASP A 85 -37.85 21.84 -25.48
N VAL A 86 -39.00 21.45 -25.98
CA VAL A 86 -39.44 21.69 -27.37
C VAL A 86 -39.44 23.20 -27.71
N ARG A 87 -39.67 24.07 -26.74
CA ARG A 87 -39.67 25.54 -26.96
C ARG A 87 -38.24 26.05 -27.11
N ALA A 88 -37.29 25.53 -26.37
CA ALA A 88 -35.86 25.88 -26.50
C ALA A 88 -35.33 25.38 -27.85
N VAL A 89 -35.66 24.16 -28.26
CA VAL A 89 -35.28 23.62 -29.57
C VAL A 89 -35.83 24.50 -30.70
N ALA A 90 -37.11 24.91 -30.63
CA ALA A 90 -37.72 25.78 -31.64
C ALA A 90 -37.09 27.18 -31.69
N ARG A 91 -36.72 27.77 -30.52
CA ARG A 91 -36.06 29.07 -30.45
C ARG A 91 -34.64 28.98 -31.03
N ALA A 92 -33.83 28.00 -30.59
CA ALA A 92 -32.50 27.79 -31.12
C ALA A 92 -32.47 27.59 -32.64
N ALA A 93 -33.46 26.85 -33.19
CA ALA A 93 -33.61 26.67 -34.64
C ALA A 93 -33.86 28.00 -35.38
N VAL A 94 -34.63 28.91 -34.80
CA VAL A 94 -34.88 30.25 -35.40
C VAL A 94 -33.62 31.10 -35.33
N GLU A 95 -32.96 31.19 -34.18
CA GLU A 95 -31.77 32.01 -33.98
C GLU A 95 -30.58 31.53 -34.86
N ASN A 96 -30.39 30.20 -34.98
CA ASN A 96 -29.37 29.63 -35.86
C ASN A 96 -29.65 29.88 -37.36
N ILE A 97 -30.91 29.92 -37.74
CA ILE A 97 -31.31 30.27 -39.12
C ILE A 97 -31.07 31.77 -39.39
N GLU A 98 -31.38 32.64 -38.45
CA GLU A 98 -31.15 34.08 -38.56
C GLU A 98 -29.66 34.44 -38.56
N ALA A 99 -28.85 33.78 -37.77
CA ALA A 99 -27.40 33.97 -37.68
C ALA A 99 -26.64 33.33 -38.86
N GLY A 100 -27.23 32.35 -39.54
CA GLY A 100 -26.57 31.58 -40.62
C GLY A 100 -25.52 30.60 -40.11
N ASP A 101 -25.38 30.40 -38.79
CA ASP A 101 -24.46 29.50 -38.11
C ASP A 101 -25.13 28.95 -36.84
N VAL A 102 -24.50 27.95 -36.21
CA VAL A 102 -24.97 27.39 -34.92
C VAL A 102 -24.50 28.29 -33.76
N VAL A 103 -25.35 29.26 -33.39
CA VAL A 103 -25.07 30.22 -32.33
C VAL A 103 -25.73 29.87 -30.99
N GLN A 104 -26.75 29.01 -31.00
CA GLN A 104 -27.42 28.55 -29.78
C GLN A 104 -27.73 27.06 -29.80
N GLY A 105 -27.39 26.38 -28.69
CA GLY A 105 -27.79 24.99 -28.44
C GLY A 105 -29.17 24.87 -27.83
N GLY A 106 -29.92 23.83 -28.19
CA GLY A 106 -31.26 23.56 -27.66
C GLY A 106 -31.31 22.28 -26.81
N SER A 107 -30.19 21.75 -26.38
CA SER A 107 -30.12 20.54 -25.53
C SER A 107 -30.34 20.88 -24.05
N THR A 108 -31.16 20.07 -23.38
CA THR A 108 -31.46 20.19 -21.96
C THR A 108 -30.35 19.59 -21.11
N ILE A 109 -30.31 19.91 -19.80
CA ILE A 109 -29.42 19.29 -18.81
C ILE A 109 -29.56 17.76 -18.84
N THR A 110 -30.77 17.23 -18.89
CA THR A 110 -31.06 15.79 -18.99
C THR A 110 -30.47 15.17 -20.25
N GLN A 111 -30.62 15.85 -21.42
CA GLN A 111 -29.98 15.39 -22.66
C GLN A 111 -28.46 15.44 -22.63
N GLN A 112 -27.88 16.46 -21.99
CA GLN A 112 -26.42 16.56 -21.82
C GLN A 112 -25.90 15.43 -20.94
N TYR A 113 -26.58 15.09 -19.82
CA TYR A 113 -26.23 13.95 -18.99
C TYR A 113 -26.26 12.64 -19.78
N VAL A 114 -27.38 12.36 -20.47
CA VAL A 114 -27.52 11.17 -21.32
C VAL A 114 -26.41 11.08 -22.36
N LYS A 115 -26.12 12.19 -23.05
CA LYS A 115 -25.04 12.26 -24.04
C LYS A 115 -23.68 11.89 -23.43
N ASN A 116 -23.37 12.41 -22.27
CA ASN A 116 -22.04 12.27 -21.66
C ASN A 116 -21.81 10.91 -21.02
N VAL A 117 -22.87 10.19 -20.60
CA VAL A 117 -22.77 8.96 -19.82
C VAL A 117 -23.22 7.71 -20.58
N LEU A 118 -24.23 7.84 -21.43
CA LEU A 118 -24.92 6.69 -22.03
C LEU A 118 -24.66 6.52 -23.54
N LEU A 119 -24.13 7.55 -24.23
CA LEU A 119 -23.99 7.53 -25.67
C LEU A 119 -22.53 7.70 -26.13
N THR A 120 -22.26 7.24 -27.34
CA THR A 120 -20.95 7.43 -27.99
C THR A 120 -20.85 8.81 -28.66
N ASP A 121 -19.63 9.29 -28.98
CA ASP A 121 -19.37 10.60 -29.59
C ASP A 121 -19.81 10.76 -31.06
N ALA A 122 -20.49 9.76 -31.62
CA ALA A 122 -20.97 9.82 -33.00
C ALA A 122 -21.99 10.94 -33.21
N VAL A 123 -21.79 11.81 -34.20
CA VAL A 123 -22.69 12.91 -34.55
C VAL A 123 -23.66 12.47 -35.63
N THR A 124 -24.71 11.73 -35.24
CA THR A 124 -25.75 11.24 -36.17
C THR A 124 -27.17 11.63 -35.73
N LEU A 125 -28.10 11.66 -36.64
CA LEU A 125 -29.55 11.91 -36.32
C LEU A 125 -30.11 10.75 -35.50
N GLU A 126 -29.69 9.52 -35.72
CA GLU A 126 -30.08 8.34 -34.95
C GLU A 126 -29.67 8.48 -33.49
N ARG A 127 -28.43 8.83 -33.23
CA ARG A 127 -27.96 9.11 -31.86
C ARG A 127 -28.73 10.25 -31.18
N LYS A 128 -29.11 11.31 -31.93
CA LYS A 128 -29.90 12.41 -31.35
C LYS A 128 -31.32 11.98 -31.04
N ALA A 129 -31.89 11.05 -31.79
CA ALA A 129 -33.20 10.47 -31.49
C ALA A 129 -33.13 9.57 -30.24
N GLU A 130 -32.07 8.79 -30.13
CA GLU A 130 -31.79 7.95 -28.97
C GLU A 130 -31.57 8.80 -27.69
N GLU A 131 -30.78 9.87 -27.76
CA GLU A 131 -30.60 10.85 -26.67
C GLU A 131 -31.93 11.41 -26.16
N ILE A 132 -32.83 11.78 -27.07
CA ILE A 132 -34.19 12.26 -26.72
C ILE A 132 -34.98 11.16 -26.01
N GLY A 133 -34.99 9.95 -26.56
CA GLY A 133 -35.71 8.81 -25.98
C GLY A 133 -35.22 8.47 -24.57
N LEU A 134 -33.92 8.39 -24.37
CA LEU A 134 -33.33 8.11 -23.08
C LEU A 134 -33.54 9.25 -22.07
N ALA A 135 -33.47 10.52 -22.52
CA ALA A 135 -33.78 11.66 -21.65
C ALA A 135 -35.21 11.64 -21.11
N LEU A 136 -36.19 11.22 -21.94
CA LEU A 136 -37.57 11.06 -21.51
C LEU A 136 -37.73 9.90 -20.53
N GLN A 137 -37.12 8.75 -20.78
CA GLN A 137 -37.14 7.59 -19.85
C GLN A 137 -36.49 7.92 -18.49
N LEU A 138 -35.36 8.65 -18.50
CA LEU A 138 -34.67 9.03 -17.27
C LEU A 138 -35.57 9.91 -16.37
N GLU A 139 -36.32 10.84 -16.95
CA GLU A 139 -37.26 11.70 -16.24
C GLU A 139 -38.49 10.96 -15.69
N GLU A 140 -38.81 9.75 -16.19
CA GLU A 140 -39.82 8.89 -15.63
C GLU A 140 -39.31 8.15 -14.37
N THR A 141 -38.01 7.95 -14.23
CA THR A 141 -37.39 7.16 -13.17
C THR A 141 -36.75 7.99 -12.09
N LEU A 142 -36.21 9.16 -12.43
CA LEU A 142 -35.44 10.02 -11.52
C LEU A 142 -36.15 11.36 -11.30
N THR A 143 -35.98 11.93 -10.13
CA THR A 143 -36.41 13.30 -9.82
C THR A 143 -35.48 14.32 -10.48
N LYS A 144 -35.94 15.55 -10.65
CA LYS A 144 -35.13 16.65 -11.18
C LYS A 144 -33.85 16.91 -10.34
N THR A 145 -33.92 16.76 -9.04
CA THR A 145 -32.77 16.91 -8.15
C THR A 145 -31.75 15.80 -8.37
N GLU A 146 -32.18 14.55 -8.52
CA GLU A 146 -31.29 13.43 -8.82
C GLU A 146 -30.65 13.56 -10.20
N ILE A 147 -31.39 14.02 -11.21
CA ILE A 147 -30.83 14.29 -12.55
C ILE A 147 -29.81 15.42 -12.49
N PHE A 148 -30.09 16.51 -11.76
CA PHE A 148 -29.15 17.60 -11.62
C PHE A 148 -27.87 17.16 -10.87
N GLU A 149 -28.00 16.39 -9.81
CA GLU A 149 -26.88 15.83 -9.06
C GLU A 149 -25.97 15.00 -9.98
N ARG A 150 -26.55 14.10 -10.78
CA ARG A 150 -25.79 13.29 -11.73
C ARG A 150 -25.11 14.14 -12.79
N TYR A 151 -25.80 15.12 -13.33
CA TYR A 151 -25.23 16.09 -14.27
C TYR A 151 -24.08 16.86 -13.65
N ALA A 152 -24.26 17.39 -12.43
CA ALA A 152 -23.26 18.14 -11.69
C ALA A 152 -21.98 17.34 -11.40
N ASN A 153 -22.08 16.01 -11.36
CA ASN A 153 -20.96 15.10 -11.15
C ASN A 153 -20.31 14.56 -12.43
N THR A 154 -20.85 14.87 -13.63
CA THR A 154 -20.39 14.26 -14.88
C THR A 154 -19.90 15.25 -15.93
N ILE A 155 -20.26 16.52 -15.83
CA ILE A 155 -19.89 17.54 -16.83
C ILE A 155 -18.39 17.82 -16.81
N PHE A 156 -17.78 17.91 -18.00
CA PHE A 156 -16.39 18.30 -18.16
C PHE A 156 -16.23 19.82 -18.09
N LEU A 157 -15.24 20.29 -17.32
CA LEU A 157 -14.97 21.71 -17.05
C LEU A 157 -13.54 22.12 -17.36
N GLY A 158 -12.79 21.32 -18.11
CA GLY A 158 -11.39 21.59 -18.42
C GLY A 158 -10.43 21.08 -17.34
N GLU A 159 -9.12 21.14 -17.60
CA GLU A 159 -8.05 20.75 -16.67
C GLU A 159 -8.23 19.35 -16.03
N GLY A 160 -8.83 18.42 -16.76
CA GLY A 160 -9.16 17.09 -16.23
C GLY A 160 -10.34 17.05 -15.25
N ALA A 161 -10.94 18.18 -14.90
CA ALA A 161 -12.03 18.26 -13.94
C ALA A 161 -13.37 17.81 -14.54
N TYR A 162 -13.89 16.70 -14.02
CA TYR A 162 -15.23 16.19 -14.33
C TYR A 162 -16.14 16.38 -13.10
N GLY A 163 -17.18 17.15 -13.28
CA GLY A 163 -18.12 17.59 -12.24
C GLY A 163 -17.75 18.92 -11.60
N LEU A 164 -18.79 19.57 -11.05
CA LEU A 164 -18.65 20.89 -10.41
C LEU A 164 -17.79 20.85 -9.14
N GLY A 165 -17.80 19.72 -8.41
CA GLY A 165 -16.97 19.54 -7.21
C GLY A 165 -15.48 19.54 -7.52
N ALA A 166 -15.06 18.78 -8.53
CA ALA A 166 -13.68 18.77 -9.02
C ALA A 166 -13.25 20.14 -9.56
N ALA A 167 -14.12 20.79 -10.32
CA ALA A 167 -13.85 22.13 -10.86
C ALA A 167 -13.68 23.21 -9.77
N ALA A 168 -14.50 23.18 -8.72
CA ALA A 168 -14.38 24.07 -7.57
C ALA A 168 -13.01 23.95 -6.90
N LYS A 169 -12.55 22.72 -6.73
CA LYS A 169 -11.25 22.41 -6.16
C LYS A 169 -10.10 22.79 -7.09
N ARG A 170 -10.19 22.40 -8.37
CA ARG A 170 -9.18 22.64 -9.39
C ARG A 170 -8.92 24.14 -9.61
N TYR A 171 -9.98 24.93 -9.81
CA TYR A 171 -9.84 26.34 -10.14
C TYR A 171 -9.71 27.26 -8.93
N PHE A 172 -10.35 26.95 -7.80
CA PHE A 172 -10.41 27.86 -6.65
C PHE A 172 -9.80 27.28 -5.37
N GLY A 173 -9.43 25.99 -5.34
CA GLY A 173 -8.92 25.34 -4.13
C GLY A 173 -9.95 25.25 -3.01
N LYS A 174 -11.25 25.26 -3.34
CA LYS A 174 -12.37 25.33 -2.38
C LYS A 174 -13.26 24.10 -2.46
N SER A 175 -13.96 23.82 -1.35
CA SER A 175 -15.13 22.94 -1.41
C SER A 175 -16.24 23.62 -2.20
N ILE A 176 -17.12 22.83 -2.85
CA ILE A 176 -18.21 23.37 -3.66
C ILE A 176 -19.14 24.26 -2.86
N SER A 177 -19.40 23.94 -1.59
CA SER A 177 -20.24 24.72 -0.69
C SER A 177 -19.66 26.11 -0.32
N ALA A 178 -18.36 26.32 -0.56
CA ALA A 178 -17.66 27.58 -0.25
C ALA A 178 -17.54 28.52 -1.46
N LEU A 179 -18.11 28.16 -2.61
CA LEU A 179 -18.09 29.01 -3.81
C LEU A 179 -18.93 30.28 -3.62
N THR A 180 -18.41 31.40 -4.12
CA THR A 180 -19.16 32.65 -4.21
C THR A 180 -20.10 32.65 -5.42
N LEU A 181 -21.00 33.65 -5.48
CA LEU A 181 -21.84 33.84 -6.67
C LEU A 181 -20.99 34.08 -7.94
N GLY A 182 -19.91 34.86 -7.83
CA GLY A 182 -19.02 35.14 -8.95
C GLY A 182 -18.28 33.91 -9.45
N GLU A 183 -17.79 33.07 -8.55
CA GLU A 183 -17.14 31.79 -8.87
C GLU A 183 -18.13 30.79 -9.47
N SER A 184 -19.34 30.71 -8.91
CA SER A 184 -20.41 29.86 -9.41
C SER A 184 -20.83 30.23 -10.85
N ALA A 185 -20.98 31.52 -11.12
CA ALA A 185 -21.30 32.03 -12.45
C ALA A 185 -20.17 31.77 -13.46
N LEU A 186 -18.90 31.82 -12.99
CA LEU A 186 -17.76 31.49 -13.84
C LEU A 186 -17.75 30.02 -14.22
N LEU A 187 -17.90 29.10 -13.25
CA LEU A 187 -17.97 27.66 -13.55
C LEU A 187 -19.15 27.33 -14.48
N ALA A 188 -20.34 27.90 -14.22
CA ALA A 188 -21.51 27.70 -15.09
C ALA A 188 -21.23 28.20 -16.51
N GLY A 189 -20.52 29.33 -16.66
CA GLY A 189 -20.14 29.87 -17.95
C GLY A 189 -19.18 29.00 -18.74
N MET A 190 -18.32 28.26 -18.08
CA MET A 190 -17.34 27.37 -18.70
C MET A 190 -17.94 26.14 -19.34
N ILE A 191 -19.11 25.68 -18.92
CA ILE A 191 -19.72 24.39 -19.37
C ILE A 191 -19.82 24.33 -20.89
N ALA A 192 -20.19 25.44 -21.54
CA ALA A 192 -20.41 25.46 -23.01
C ALA A 192 -19.14 25.17 -23.83
N ALA A 193 -17.99 25.64 -23.37
CA ALA A 193 -16.69 25.48 -24.03
C ALA A 193 -15.54 25.56 -23.00
N PRO A 194 -15.29 24.47 -22.24
CA PRO A 194 -14.36 24.49 -21.11
C PRO A 194 -12.92 24.86 -21.48
N THR A 195 -12.47 24.55 -22.67
CA THR A 195 -11.14 24.92 -23.15
C THR A 195 -11.05 26.40 -23.53
N GLU A 196 -12.09 26.93 -24.18
CA GLU A 196 -12.12 28.34 -24.62
C GLU A 196 -12.30 29.31 -23.44
N PHE A 197 -13.05 28.88 -22.43
CA PHE A 197 -13.33 29.68 -21.23
C PHE A 197 -12.48 29.23 -20.02
N ASN A 198 -11.36 28.56 -20.24
CA ASN A 198 -10.45 28.18 -19.19
C ASN A 198 -9.80 29.41 -18.54
N PRO A 199 -10.04 29.72 -17.26
CA PRO A 199 -9.55 30.96 -16.64
C PRO A 199 -8.03 31.00 -16.43
N TYR A 200 -7.32 29.84 -16.50
CA TYR A 200 -5.86 29.82 -16.48
C TYR A 200 -5.25 30.36 -17.78
N ASP A 201 -5.88 30.10 -18.92
CA ASP A 201 -5.35 30.44 -20.24
C ASP A 201 -6.08 31.63 -20.87
N HIS A 202 -7.38 31.80 -20.55
CA HIS A 202 -8.28 32.73 -21.21
C HIS A 202 -9.16 33.49 -20.21
N LEU A 203 -8.53 34.07 -19.17
CA LEU A 203 -9.22 34.76 -18.07
C LEU A 203 -10.25 35.80 -18.55
N GLU A 204 -9.91 36.60 -19.55
CA GLU A 204 -10.80 37.65 -20.07
C GLU A 204 -12.07 37.05 -20.69
N ALA A 205 -11.95 36.00 -21.48
CA ALA A 205 -13.09 35.28 -22.07
C ALA A 205 -13.96 34.60 -20.99
N ALA A 206 -13.32 34.00 -19.95
CA ALA A 206 -14.02 33.44 -18.82
C ALA A 206 -14.82 34.50 -18.03
N LEU A 207 -14.24 35.70 -17.82
CA LEU A 207 -14.90 36.82 -17.15
C LEU A 207 -16.08 37.34 -17.96
N GLN A 208 -15.91 37.52 -19.26
CA GLN A 208 -17.02 37.93 -20.16
C GLN A 208 -18.14 36.90 -20.13
N ARG A 209 -17.82 35.62 -20.15
CA ARG A 209 -18.81 34.54 -20.06
C ARG A 209 -19.52 34.51 -18.71
N ARG A 210 -18.82 34.80 -17.61
CA ARG A 210 -19.39 35.02 -16.27
C ARG A 210 -20.44 36.12 -16.25
N GLU A 211 -20.18 37.25 -16.91
CA GLU A 211 -21.11 38.38 -17.02
C GLU A 211 -22.40 37.93 -17.72
N VAL A 212 -22.31 37.17 -18.82
CA VAL A 212 -23.46 36.63 -19.53
C VAL A 212 -24.34 35.74 -18.61
N VAL A 213 -23.73 34.92 -17.75
CA VAL A 213 -24.47 34.11 -16.77
C VAL A 213 -25.19 35.00 -15.77
N LEU A 214 -24.50 35.99 -15.19
CA LEU A 214 -25.07 36.92 -14.21
C LEU A 214 -26.19 37.77 -14.80
N ASP A 215 -26.07 38.24 -16.03
CA ASP A 215 -27.13 39.00 -16.74
C ASP A 215 -28.35 38.10 -16.97
N THR A 216 -28.11 36.85 -17.35
CA THR A 216 -29.20 35.87 -17.50
C THR A 216 -29.94 35.61 -16.18
N MET A 217 -29.21 35.53 -15.07
CA MET A 217 -29.81 35.37 -13.75
C MET A 217 -30.65 36.60 -13.33
N ILE A 218 -30.21 37.83 -13.73
CA ILE A 218 -31.03 39.07 -13.57
C ILE A 218 -32.30 39.00 -14.41
N GLU A 219 -32.20 38.65 -15.68
CA GLU A 219 -33.35 38.51 -16.60
C GLU A 219 -34.43 37.57 -16.05
N LEU A 220 -33.97 36.49 -15.40
CA LEU A 220 -34.86 35.51 -14.77
C LEU A 220 -35.38 35.95 -13.39
N GLY A 221 -34.89 37.05 -12.85
CA GLY A 221 -35.25 37.56 -11.53
C GLY A 221 -34.73 36.73 -10.35
N TRP A 222 -33.66 35.96 -10.56
CA TRP A 222 -33.12 35.09 -9.53
C TRP A 222 -32.07 35.79 -8.67
N ILE A 223 -31.46 36.86 -9.21
CA ILE A 223 -30.60 37.76 -8.45
C ILE A 223 -30.96 39.22 -8.78
N ASP A 224 -30.65 40.14 -7.87
CA ASP A 224 -30.81 41.59 -8.14
C ASP A 224 -29.54 42.14 -8.83
N THR A 225 -29.69 43.27 -9.51
CA THR A 225 -28.62 43.96 -10.23
C THR A 225 -27.45 44.29 -9.30
N SER A 226 -27.68 44.63 -8.05
CA SER A 226 -26.63 44.97 -7.10
C SER A 226 -25.76 43.75 -6.72
N SER A 227 -26.38 42.58 -6.61
CA SER A 227 -25.67 41.29 -6.37
C SER A 227 -24.85 40.89 -7.58
N ALA A 228 -25.40 41.06 -8.80
CA ALA A 228 -24.67 40.77 -10.02
C ALA A 228 -23.44 41.70 -10.19
N ILE A 229 -23.58 42.98 -9.95
CA ILE A 229 -22.44 43.94 -10.02
C ILE A 229 -21.35 43.59 -9.01
N ARG A 230 -21.71 43.18 -7.79
CA ARG A 230 -20.74 42.71 -6.79
C ARG A 230 -20.03 41.46 -7.26
N ALA A 231 -20.75 40.46 -7.75
CA ALA A 231 -20.20 39.20 -8.25
C ALA A 231 -19.32 39.40 -9.49
N ALA A 232 -19.71 40.27 -10.41
CA ALA A 232 -18.89 40.61 -11.58
C ALA A 232 -17.60 41.37 -11.20
N GLY A 233 -17.66 42.22 -10.17
CA GLY A 233 -16.50 42.96 -9.66
C GLY A 233 -15.61 42.14 -8.71
N GLU A 234 -15.99 40.95 -8.33
CA GLU A 234 -15.20 40.07 -7.48
C GLU A 234 -13.94 39.58 -8.22
N PRO A 235 -12.75 39.80 -7.66
CA PRO A 235 -11.51 39.32 -8.28
C PRO A 235 -11.47 37.80 -8.26
N VAL A 236 -11.17 37.17 -9.39
CA VAL A 236 -10.98 35.75 -9.50
C VAL A 236 -9.60 35.39 -8.97
N THR A 237 -9.57 34.66 -7.86
CA THR A 237 -8.33 34.12 -7.30
C THR A 237 -8.26 32.64 -7.66
N LEU A 238 -7.43 32.33 -8.65
CA LEU A 238 -7.21 30.94 -9.05
C LEU A 238 -6.23 30.24 -8.11
N ALA A 239 -6.46 28.97 -7.84
CA ALA A 239 -5.47 28.09 -7.24
C ALA A 239 -4.25 27.97 -8.17
N SER A 240 -3.07 27.69 -7.65
CA SER A 240 -1.90 27.45 -8.50
C SER A 240 -2.15 26.25 -9.39
N ARG A 241 -1.93 26.39 -10.71
CA ARG A 241 -2.08 25.28 -11.68
C ARG A 241 -1.17 24.11 -11.24
N GLY A 242 -1.71 22.93 -11.10
CA GLY A 242 -0.99 21.76 -10.59
C GLY A 242 -0.79 21.71 -9.07
N ALA A 243 -1.21 22.70 -8.30
CA ALA A 243 -1.11 22.65 -6.82
C ALA A 243 -1.96 21.51 -6.23
N ALA A 244 -3.10 21.21 -6.86
CA ALA A 244 -3.95 20.08 -6.47
C ALA A 244 -3.29 18.72 -6.70
N ASP A 245 -2.28 18.65 -7.58
CA ASP A 245 -1.58 17.42 -7.95
C ASP A 245 -0.32 17.20 -7.09
N ARG A 246 0.08 18.19 -6.28
CA ARG A 246 1.23 18.04 -5.40
C ARG A 246 0.87 17.25 -4.15
N MET A 247 1.51 16.10 -4.01
CA MET A 247 1.40 15.25 -2.82
C MET A 247 2.08 15.93 -1.63
N ARG A 248 1.46 15.88 -0.48
CA ARG A 248 2.11 16.17 0.79
C ARG A 248 2.99 14.97 1.13
N PHE A 249 4.23 15.21 1.56
CA PHE A 249 5.22 14.17 1.85
C PHE A 249 5.42 13.19 0.66
N PRO A 250 5.85 13.70 -0.51
CA PRO A 250 5.72 12.98 -1.77
C PRO A 250 6.45 11.64 -1.81
N TYR A 251 7.62 11.49 -1.18
CA TYR A 251 8.34 10.22 -1.12
C TYR A 251 7.57 9.15 -0.35
N PHE A 252 6.94 9.51 0.77
CA PHE A 252 6.08 8.60 1.51
C PHE A 252 4.82 8.26 0.71
N THR A 253 4.16 9.28 0.18
CA THR A 253 2.88 9.12 -0.53
C THR A 253 3.03 8.32 -1.83
N ASP A 254 4.14 8.49 -2.56
CA ASP A 254 4.46 7.69 -3.73
C ASP A 254 4.75 6.23 -3.37
N GLU A 255 5.43 5.99 -2.24
CA GLU A 255 5.66 4.63 -1.76
C GLU A 255 4.36 3.93 -1.35
N VAL A 256 3.43 4.65 -0.72
CA VAL A 256 2.06 4.14 -0.46
C VAL A 256 1.39 3.72 -1.76
N ARG A 257 1.47 4.55 -2.81
CA ARG A 257 0.90 4.19 -4.12
C ARG A 257 1.52 2.92 -4.67
N ARG A 258 2.84 2.77 -4.61
CA ARG A 258 3.56 1.57 -5.07
C ARG A 258 3.12 0.33 -4.32
N SER A 259 3.06 0.39 -3.00
CA SER A 259 2.64 -0.75 -2.16
C SER A 259 1.20 -1.20 -2.47
N LEU A 260 0.30 -0.24 -2.73
CA LEU A 260 -1.09 -0.55 -3.09
C LEU A 260 -1.22 -1.18 -4.48
N LEU A 261 -0.38 -0.78 -5.44
CA LEU A 261 -0.35 -1.38 -6.78
C LEU A 261 0.15 -2.83 -6.77
N GLU A 262 0.81 -3.25 -5.71
CA GLU A 262 1.22 -4.63 -5.48
C GLU A 262 0.21 -5.44 -4.66
N ASN A 263 -0.76 -4.77 -4.01
CA ASN A 263 -1.72 -5.43 -3.12
C ASN A 263 -2.84 -6.14 -3.90
N PRO A 264 -2.92 -7.49 -3.85
CA PRO A 264 -3.93 -8.27 -4.58
C PRO A 264 -5.36 -8.05 -4.10
N ALA A 265 -5.57 -7.50 -2.89
CA ALA A 265 -6.91 -7.15 -2.41
C ALA A 265 -7.59 -6.04 -3.25
N LEU A 266 -6.81 -5.29 -4.03
CA LEU A 266 -7.30 -4.18 -4.83
C LEU A 266 -7.51 -4.53 -6.31
N GLY A 267 -7.27 -5.76 -6.72
CA GLY A 267 -7.53 -6.26 -8.07
C GLY A 267 -6.61 -7.39 -8.50
N ASP A 268 -7.11 -8.25 -9.37
CA ASP A 268 -6.41 -9.43 -9.83
C ASP A 268 -5.22 -9.11 -10.74
N THR A 269 -5.36 -8.07 -11.59
CA THR A 269 -4.31 -7.63 -12.51
C THR A 269 -3.69 -6.31 -12.09
N PRO A 270 -2.46 -6.00 -12.54
CA PRO A 270 -1.86 -4.69 -12.30
C PRO A 270 -2.74 -3.52 -12.80
N GLU A 271 -3.44 -3.70 -13.93
CA GLU A 271 -4.35 -2.72 -14.52
C GLU A 271 -5.59 -2.51 -13.66
N ASP A 272 -6.13 -3.56 -13.05
CA ASP A 272 -7.28 -3.46 -12.15
C ASP A 272 -6.88 -2.73 -10.87
N ARG A 273 -5.72 -3.05 -10.31
CA ARG A 273 -5.18 -2.36 -9.14
C ARG A 273 -4.92 -0.88 -9.43
N TRP A 274 -4.35 -0.57 -10.60
CA TRP A 274 -4.11 0.81 -10.99
C TRP A 274 -5.43 1.60 -11.09
N ARG A 275 -6.44 1.05 -11.76
CA ARG A 275 -7.77 1.66 -11.86
C ARG A 275 -8.43 1.83 -10.49
N MET A 276 -8.34 0.83 -9.63
CA MET A 276 -8.90 0.89 -8.29
C MET A 276 -8.20 1.95 -7.44
N VAL A 277 -6.87 1.99 -7.44
CA VAL A 277 -6.08 2.91 -6.63
C VAL A 277 -6.24 4.36 -7.09
N THR A 278 -6.34 4.62 -8.40
CA THR A 278 -6.40 5.99 -8.92
C THR A 278 -7.83 6.49 -9.14
N GLY A 279 -8.78 5.61 -9.47
CA GLY A 279 -10.14 5.97 -9.89
C GLY A 279 -11.26 5.28 -9.12
N GLY A 280 -10.94 4.41 -8.16
CA GLY A 280 -11.95 3.64 -7.42
C GLY A 280 -12.61 4.38 -6.26
N GLY A 281 -12.26 5.63 -5.99
CA GLY A 281 -12.84 6.40 -4.87
C GLY A 281 -12.45 5.88 -3.50
N LEU A 282 -11.26 5.31 -3.38
CA LEU A 282 -10.79 4.71 -2.13
C LEU A 282 -10.52 5.76 -1.06
N ARG A 283 -10.69 5.36 0.18
CA ARG A 283 -10.21 6.06 1.37
C ARG A 283 -9.06 5.25 1.95
N ILE A 284 -7.84 5.77 1.83
CA ILE A 284 -6.61 5.08 2.21
C ILE A 284 -6.06 5.71 3.48
N PHE A 285 -5.94 4.92 4.54
CA PHE A 285 -5.41 5.36 5.83
C PHE A 285 -3.99 4.85 5.99
N THR A 286 -3.06 5.78 6.18
CA THR A 286 -1.64 5.49 6.26
C THR A 286 -1.08 5.65 7.66
N THR A 287 0.16 5.20 7.84
CA THR A 287 0.89 5.24 9.10
C THR A 287 1.69 6.52 9.31
N VAL A 288 1.87 7.35 8.25
CA VAL A 288 2.71 8.56 8.38
C VAL A 288 2.18 9.51 9.43
N ARG A 289 3.07 9.93 10.30
CA ARG A 289 2.80 10.98 11.28
C ARG A 289 3.35 12.32 10.77
N PRO A 290 2.49 13.30 10.48
CA PRO A 290 2.91 14.59 9.93
C PRO A 290 3.95 15.32 10.78
N ASP A 291 3.84 15.25 12.10
CA ASP A 291 4.80 15.84 13.03
C ASP A 291 6.18 15.18 12.94
N VAL A 292 6.23 13.84 12.83
CA VAL A 292 7.45 13.05 12.68
C VAL A 292 8.09 13.26 11.31
N GLN A 293 7.28 13.28 10.25
CA GLN A 293 7.75 13.52 8.89
C GLN A 293 8.38 14.91 8.74
N VAL A 294 7.71 15.96 9.23
CA VAL A 294 8.25 17.33 9.21
C VAL A 294 9.54 17.42 10.05
N ALA A 295 9.60 16.72 11.18
CA ALA A 295 10.83 16.66 11.98
C ALA A 295 11.99 16.04 11.21
N ALA A 296 11.75 15.00 10.40
CA ALA A 296 12.75 14.35 9.55
C ALA A 296 13.25 15.30 8.44
N GLU A 297 12.33 15.95 7.74
CA GLU A 297 12.68 16.92 6.68
C GLU A 297 13.50 18.11 7.22
N ILE A 298 13.06 18.69 8.34
CA ILE A 298 13.78 19.79 9.00
C ILE A 298 15.16 19.34 9.50
N ALA A 299 15.28 18.14 10.07
CA ALA A 299 16.55 17.62 10.55
C ALA A 299 17.58 17.51 9.42
N ILE A 300 17.19 16.96 8.27
CA ILE A 300 18.04 16.88 7.09
C ILE A 300 18.41 18.27 6.58
N ALA A 301 17.44 19.13 6.34
CA ALA A 301 17.64 20.48 5.81
C ALA A 301 18.53 21.35 6.74
N SER A 302 18.52 21.07 8.05
CA SER A 302 19.32 21.82 9.03
C SER A 302 20.81 21.44 9.05
N VAL A 303 21.18 20.31 8.42
CA VAL A 303 22.56 19.78 8.42
C VAL A 303 23.17 19.87 7.02
N LEU A 304 22.40 19.54 5.99
CA LEU A 304 22.91 19.50 4.62
C LEU A 304 22.77 20.86 3.93
N SER A 305 23.82 21.25 3.19
CA SER A 305 23.73 22.40 2.30
C SER A 305 22.97 22.02 1.01
N PRO A 306 22.31 22.99 0.34
CA PRO A 306 21.59 22.74 -0.90
C PRO A 306 22.42 22.06 -2.00
N ASP A 307 23.70 22.42 -2.14
CA ASP A 307 24.58 21.91 -3.18
C ASP A 307 25.42 20.68 -2.74
N GLY A 308 25.20 20.15 -1.53
CA GLY A 308 25.95 19.02 -0.97
C GLY A 308 25.39 17.64 -1.33
N PRO A 309 25.78 16.59 -0.62
CA PRO A 309 25.22 15.23 -0.78
C PRO A 309 23.74 15.21 -0.39
N SER A 310 23.02 14.21 -0.88
CA SER A 310 21.65 13.91 -0.48
C SER A 310 21.58 13.14 0.84
N ALA A 311 20.40 12.99 1.38
CA ALA A 311 20.15 12.09 2.50
C ALA A 311 18.82 11.36 2.31
N ALA A 312 18.73 10.19 2.93
CA ALA A 312 17.48 9.49 3.13
C ALA A 312 17.29 9.19 4.61
N LEU A 313 16.03 9.26 5.08
CA LEU A 313 15.68 8.95 6.46
C LEU A 313 14.37 8.16 6.47
N VAL A 314 14.36 7.05 7.19
CA VAL A 314 13.13 6.30 7.50
C VAL A 314 13.01 6.17 9.02
N ALA A 315 11.79 6.35 9.52
CA ALA A 315 11.45 6.13 10.92
C ALA A 315 10.31 5.11 11.03
N VAL A 316 10.50 4.13 11.92
CA VAL A 316 9.57 3.01 12.16
C VAL A 316 9.22 2.96 13.64
N ASP A 317 7.98 2.67 13.98
CA ASP A 317 7.55 2.34 15.34
C ASP A 317 7.87 0.87 15.64
N PRO A 318 8.79 0.58 16.59
CA PRO A 318 9.18 -0.80 16.87
C PRO A 318 8.04 -1.67 17.44
N ARG A 319 6.98 -1.04 17.92
CA ARG A 319 5.88 -1.73 18.60
C ARG A 319 4.86 -2.36 17.65
N ASN A 320 4.79 -1.89 16.39
CA ASN A 320 3.76 -2.34 15.44
C ASN A 320 4.20 -2.29 13.97
N GLY A 321 5.44 -1.86 13.68
CA GLY A 321 5.94 -1.77 12.31
C GLY A 321 5.51 -0.52 11.54
N ASP A 322 4.71 0.40 12.12
CA ASP A 322 4.25 1.59 11.42
C ASP A 322 5.43 2.43 10.91
N VAL A 323 5.45 2.70 9.62
CA VAL A 323 6.41 3.62 9.01
C VAL A 323 5.92 5.06 9.25
N LEU A 324 6.57 5.74 10.17
CA LEU A 324 6.15 7.05 10.66
C LEU A 324 6.59 8.21 9.75
N ALA A 325 7.71 8.02 9.04
CA ALA A 325 8.27 9.02 8.12
C ALA A 325 9.15 8.36 7.06
N ILE A 326 9.14 8.93 5.86
CA ILE A 326 10.09 8.63 4.77
C ILE A 326 10.54 9.94 4.12
N VAL A 327 11.83 10.19 4.13
CA VAL A 327 12.48 11.21 3.31
C VAL A 327 13.41 10.49 2.34
N GLY A 328 13.06 10.48 1.07
CA GLY A 328 13.76 9.71 0.03
C GLY A 328 14.71 10.52 -0.84
N GLY A 329 14.91 11.79 -0.53
CA GLY A 329 15.76 12.69 -1.33
C GLY A 329 15.58 14.14 -0.94
N ARG A 330 16.04 15.06 -1.80
CA ARG A 330 16.03 16.52 -1.53
C ARG A 330 14.70 17.18 -1.91
N ASP A 331 14.31 17.03 -3.16
CA ASP A 331 13.10 17.62 -3.72
C ASP A 331 12.52 16.69 -4.78
N PHE A 332 11.38 16.13 -4.47
CA PHE A 332 10.66 15.19 -5.35
C PHE A 332 10.20 15.86 -6.67
N TYR A 333 10.00 17.18 -6.66
CA TYR A 333 9.49 17.96 -7.77
C TYR A 333 10.55 18.79 -8.49
N ALA A 334 11.85 18.53 -8.25
CA ALA A 334 12.92 19.19 -8.96
C ALA A 334 12.87 18.84 -10.46
N GLU A 335 12.61 19.83 -11.32
CA GLU A 335 12.46 19.64 -12.77
C GLU A 335 13.80 19.39 -13.47
N ASP A 336 14.88 19.85 -12.90
CA ASP A 336 16.26 19.74 -13.40
C ASP A 336 17.02 18.50 -12.87
N ASP A 337 16.41 17.72 -11.98
CA ASP A 337 16.97 16.48 -11.46
C ASP A 337 16.22 15.26 -12.04
N PRO A 338 16.82 14.49 -12.96
CA PRO A 338 16.17 13.34 -13.59
C PRO A 338 15.89 12.17 -12.61
N VAL A 339 16.49 12.20 -11.42
CA VAL A 339 16.28 11.18 -10.37
C VAL A 339 15.52 11.73 -9.17
N ALA A 340 14.94 12.92 -9.26
CA ALA A 340 14.20 13.56 -8.17
C ALA A 340 13.13 12.66 -7.54
N GLN A 341 12.45 11.86 -8.35
CA GLN A 341 11.37 10.96 -7.89
C GLN A 341 11.87 9.58 -7.46
N PHE A 342 13.17 9.29 -7.62
CA PHE A 342 13.74 8.04 -7.14
C PHE A 342 13.86 8.08 -5.62
N ASN A 343 13.14 7.17 -4.96
CA ASN A 343 13.11 7.10 -3.49
C ASN A 343 14.38 6.42 -2.96
N LEU A 344 15.38 7.21 -2.58
CA LEU A 344 16.62 6.68 -2.00
C LEU A 344 16.39 5.88 -0.71
N ALA A 345 15.26 6.09 -0.04
CA ALA A 345 14.95 5.42 1.22
C ALA A 345 14.45 3.98 1.04
N THR A 346 13.75 3.69 -0.06
CA THR A 346 13.07 2.40 -0.30
C THR A 346 13.55 1.68 -1.55
N GLN A 347 14.08 2.44 -2.54
CA GLN A 347 14.58 1.90 -3.80
C GLN A 347 16.11 1.97 -3.90
N GLY A 348 16.74 2.88 -3.14
CA GLY A 348 18.19 3.07 -3.14
C GLY A 348 18.89 1.96 -2.37
N LEU A 349 19.55 1.06 -3.08
CA LEU A 349 20.42 0.05 -2.49
C LEU A 349 21.80 0.66 -2.20
N ARG A 350 22.23 0.61 -0.93
CA ARG A 350 23.48 1.20 -0.45
C ARG A 350 24.18 0.30 0.55
N GLN A 351 25.49 0.28 0.54
CA GLN A 351 26.28 -0.49 1.51
C GLN A 351 26.15 0.13 2.91
N PRO A 352 25.63 -0.59 3.91
CA PRO A 352 25.49 -0.05 5.28
C PRO A 352 26.81 0.07 6.03
N GLY A 353 27.89 -0.52 5.51
CA GLY A 353 29.16 -0.54 6.20
C GLY A 353 29.03 -1.13 7.60
N SER A 354 29.76 -0.57 8.54
CA SER A 354 29.76 -1.05 9.94
C SER A 354 28.39 -0.98 10.65
N ALA A 355 27.34 -0.37 10.05
CA ALA A 355 25.99 -0.46 10.59
C ALA A 355 25.39 -1.88 10.47
N PHE A 356 26.06 -2.78 9.73
CA PHE A 356 25.65 -4.19 9.64
C PHE A 356 26.19 -5.07 10.78
N LYS A 357 27.22 -4.61 11.51
CA LYS A 357 27.85 -5.36 12.61
C LYS A 357 26.90 -5.84 13.73
N PRO A 358 25.81 -5.14 14.10
CA PRO A 358 24.87 -5.63 15.10
C PRO A 358 24.23 -6.98 14.76
N PHE A 359 24.02 -7.28 13.47
CA PHE A 359 23.52 -8.60 13.06
C PHE A 359 24.54 -9.70 13.30
N ALA A 360 25.80 -9.42 13.02
CA ALA A 360 26.89 -10.36 13.35
C ALA A 360 27.09 -10.51 14.86
N LEU A 361 26.91 -9.43 15.63
CA LEU A 361 26.93 -9.48 17.09
C LEU A 361 25.80 -10.36 17.63
N ALA A 362 24.58 -10.17 17.14
CA ALA A 362 23.43 -11.00 17.54
C ALA A 362 23.66 -12.47 17.18
N ALA A 363 24.10 -12.78 15.96
CA ALA A 363 24.44 -14.13 15.52
C ALA A 363 25.52 -14.78 16.39
N ALA A 364 26.53 -14.01 16.82
CA ALA A 364 27.59 -14.48 17.70
C ALA A 364 27.07 -14.81 19.11
N LEU A 365 26.23 -13.92 19.67
CA LEU A 365 25.62 -14.14 20.99
C LEU A 365 24.72 -15.37 21.00
N GLU A 366 23.92 -15.57 19.95
CA GLU A 366 23.12 -16.78 19.78
C GLU A 366 23.96 -18.03 19.62
N ALA A 367 25.15 -17.90 19.05
CA ALA A 367 26.13 -19.00 18.97
C ALA A 367 26.91 -19.25 20.28
N GLY A 368 26.60 -18.48 21.36
CA GLY A 368 27.24 -18.61 22.68
C GLY A 368 28.55 -17.86 22.83
N VAL A 369 28.89 -16.92 21.93
CA VAL A 369 30.02 -16.02 22.09
C VAL A 369 29.67 -14.96 23.12
N GLU A 370 30.51 -14.75 24.14
CA GLU A 370 30.25 -13.76 25.17
C GLU A 370 30.80 -12.37 24.78
N LEU A 371 30.16 -11.30 25.29
CA LEU A 371 30.55 -9.91 25.03
C LEU A 371 31.96 -9.57 25.53
N ASP A 372 32.43 -10.20 26.61
CA ASP A 372 33.72 -10.04 27.18
C ASP A 372 34.81 -10.94 26.55
N SER A 373 34.42 -11.81 25.60
CA SER A 373 35.37 -12.59 24.80
C SER A 373 36.40 -11.67 24.12
N THR A 374 37.69 -11.98 24.23
CA THR A 374 38.76 -11.14 23.70
C THR A 374 39.18 -11.60 22.31
N TRP A 375 39.22 -10.67 21.36
CA TRP A 375 39.57 -10.89 19.98
C TRP A 375 40.86 -10.18 19.56
N PRO A 376 41.59 -10.71 18.57
CA PRO A 376 42.81 -10.08 18.11
C PRO A 376 42.58 -8.65 17.61
N GLY A 377 43.47 -7.76 17.96
CA GLY A 377 43.58 -6.39 17.45
C GLY A 377 44.60 -6.26 16.31
N GLY A 378 45.18 -5.06 16.16
CA GLY A 378 46.18 -4.73 15.14
C GLY A 378 45.75 -3.48 14.33
N ARG A 379 46.48 -3.19 13.21
CA ARG A 379 46.10 -2.20 12.19
C ARG A 379 45.33 -2.86 11.04
N SER A 380 45.94 -3.95 10.55
CA SER A 380 45.41 -4.79 9.49
C SER A 380 45.86 -6.24 9.73
N ALA A 381 45.14 -7.18 9.20
CA ALA A 381 45.49 -8.59 9.18
C ALA A 381 44.90 -9.29 7.96
N THR A 382 45.59 -10.36 7.52
CA THR A 382 45.01 -11.29 6.55
C THR A 382 44.36 -12.41 7.31
N VAL A 383 43.04 -12.44 7.31
CA VAL A 383 42.22 -13.50 7.90
C VAL A 383 42.05 -14.59 6.85
N GLN A 384 42.32 -15.85 7.25
CA GLN A 384 42.04 -16.98 6.38
C GLN A 384 40.58 -17.32 6.50
N THR A 385 39.84 -17.35 5.40
CA THR A 385 38.45 -17.69 5.35
C THR A 385 38.21 -18.89 4.42
N ASP A 386 37.06 -19.48 4.46
CA ASP A 386 36.65 -20.58 3.60
C ASP A 386 36.71 -20.24 2.10
N VAL A 387 36.56 -18.95 1.76
CA VAL A 387 36.69 -18.45 0.38
C VAL A 387 38.10 -17.94 0.03
N GLY A 388 39.04 -18.01 0.94
CA GLY A 388 40.43 -17.61 0.74
C GLY A 388 40.94 -16.52 1.69
N PRO A 389 42.19 -16.05 1.49
CA PRO A 389 42.77 -15.02 2.34
C PRO A 389 42.09 -13.66 2.12
N TRP A 390 41.61 -13.04 3.20
CA TRP A 390 40.94 -11.75 3.20
C TRP A 390 41.78 -10.73 4.01
N LEU A 391 42.30 -9.71 3.31
CA LEU A 391 42.98 -8.60 3.96
C LEU A 391 41.95 -7.62 4.54
N VAL A 392 41.98 -7.43 5.84
CA VAL A 392 41.11 -6.48 6.56
C VAL A 392 41.95 -5.41 7.21
N THR A 393 41.51 -4.17 7.09
CA THR A 393 42.15 -2.99 7.68
C THR A 393 41.15 -2.25 8.56
N ASN A 394 41.57 -1.77 9.73
CA ASN A 394 40.76 -0.89 10.56
C ASN A 394 40.69 0.51 9.93
N TYR A 395 39.60 1.22 10.23
CA TYR A 395 39.43 2.59 9.74
C TYR A 395 40.65 3.47 10.08
N GLU A 396 41.14 4.24 9.13
CA GLU A 396 42.35 5.08 9.21
C GLU A 396 43.60 4.29 9.69
N GLU A 397 43.67 2.99 9.44
CA GLU A 397 44.74 2.11 9.89
C GLU A 397 45.01 2.20 11.41
N ALA A 398 43.97 2.51 12.19
CA ALA A 398 44.09 2.65 13.64
C ALA A 398 44.55 1.35 14.30
N PHE A 399 45.55 1.45 15.18
CA PHE A 399 46.00 0.30 15.93
C PHE A 399 45.18 0.11 17.21
N TYR A 400 44.67 -1.10 17.36
CA TYR A 400 44.02 -1.53 18.61
C TYR A 400 44.77 -2.72 19.21
N PRO A 401 44.89 -2.81 20.55
CA PRO A 401 45.30 -4.05 21.21
C PRO A 401 44.20 -5.12 21.06
N GLY A 402 44.36 -6.27 21.70
CA GLY A 402 43.22 -7.19 21.81
C GLY A 402 42.02 -6.51 22.51
N LEU A 403 40.85 -6.68 21.98
CA LEU A 403 39.61 -6.03 22.43
C LEU A 403 38.55 -7.07 22.82
N THR A 404 37.70 -6.73 23.79
CA THR A 404 36.47 -7.48 23.98
C THR A 404 35.52 -7.29 22.77
N LEU A 405 34.63 -8.24 22.52
CA LEU A 405 33.64 -8.12 21.45
C LEU A 405 32.77 -6.87 21.66
N GLN A 406 32.41 -6.56 22.90
CA GLN A 406 31.70 -5.32 23.24
C GLN A 406 32.50 -4.08 22.81
N GLU A 407 33.78 -3.97 23.18
CA GLU A 407 34.59 -2.81 22.80
C GLU A 407 34.81 -2.71 21.29
N ALA A 408 35.00 -3.84 20.60
CA ALA A 408 35.06 -3.89 19.14
C ALA A 408 33.84 -3.34 18.49
N THR A 409 32.66 -3.60 19.07
CA THR A 409 31.38 -3.05 18.60
C THR A 409 31.26 -1.55 18.88
N VAL A 410 31.60 -1.14 20.12
CA VAL A 410 31.51 0.26 20.60
C VAL A 410 32.38 1.18 19.74
N PHE A 411 33.60 0.76 19.46
CA PHE A 411 34.56 1.52 18.66
C PHE A 411 34.56 1.14 17.17
N SER A 412 33.67 0.23 16.79
CA SER A 412 33.46 -0.17 15.37
C SER A 412 34.71 -0.77 14.70
N VAL A 413 35.54 -1.51 15.44
CA VAL A 413 36.79 -2.08 14.96
C VAL A 413 36.53 -3.23 14.00
N ASN A 414 37.26 -3.30 12.87
CA ASN A 414 36.98 -4.28 11.80
C ASN A 414 37.56 -5.66 12.08
N LEU A 415 38.79 -5.72 12.56
CA LEU A 415 39.55 -6.97 12.71
C LEU A 415 38.84 -8.00 13.59
N PRO A 416 38.30 -7.66 14.79
CA PRO A 416 37.58 -8.62 15.60
C PRO A 416 36.39 -9.25 14.86
N TYR A 417 35.67 -8.46 14.05
CA TYR A 417 34.54 -8.94 13.28
C TYR A 417 34.95 -9.84 12.11
N ALA A 418 36.10 -9.58 11.51
CA ALA A 418 36.66 -10.45 10.48
C ALA A 418 37.02 -11.84 11.03
N TYR A 419 37.58 -11.91 12.23
CA TYR A 419 37.82 -13.19 12.90
C TYR A 419 36.52 -13.82 13.40
N LEU A 420 35.57 -13.01 13.85
CA LEU A 420 34.26 -13.48 14.33
C LEU A 420 33.47 -14.20 13.23
N VAL A 421 33.42 -13.61 12.02
CA VAL A 421 32.68 -14.22 10.91
C VAL A 421 33.29 -15.52 10.44
N ASP A 422 34.63 -15.62 10.46
CA ASP A 422 35.33 -16.88 10.16
C ASP A 422 34.96 -17.99 11.16
N TRP A 423 34.69 -17.62 12.42
CA TRP A 423 34.33 -18.55 13.46
C TRP A 423 32.82 -18.93 13.48
N ILE A 424 31.91 -17.97 13.31
CA ILE A 424 30.47 -18.24 13.38
C ILE A 424 29.84 -18.62 12.02
N GLY A 425 30.51 -18.29 10.91
CA GLY A 425 30.01 -18.44 9.55
C GLY A 425 29.21 -17.23 9.04
N ALA A 426 29.44 -16.85 7.80
CA ALA A 426 28.69 -15.74 7.14
C ALA A 426 27.21 -16.06 6.97
N ASP A 427 26.84 -17.33 6.77
CA ASP A 427 25.44 -17.78 6.65
C ASP A 427 24.61 -17.41 7.87
N ARG A 428 25.16 -17.52 9.07
CA ARG A 428 24.47 -17.15 10.32
C ARG A 428 24.18 -15.66 10.37
N VAL A 429 25.16 -14.84 9.96
CA VAL A 429 25.01 -13.37 9.92
C VAL A 429 23.90 -12.99 8.94
N VAL A 430 23.89 -13.59 7.75
CA VAL A 430 22.83 -13.39 6.76
C VAL A 430 21.47 -13.87 7.27
N ALA A 431 21.42 -15.04 7.90
CA ALA A 431 20.18 -15.57 8.48
C ALA A 431 19.62 -14.65 9.56
N THR A 432 20.45 -14.15 10.47
CA THR A 432 20.07 -13.21 11.53
C THR A 432 19.59 -11.88 10.93
N ALA A 433 20.28 -11.33 9.92
CA ALA A 433 19.87 -10.10 9.26
C ALA A 433 18.50 -10.25 8.55
N ARG A 434 18.31 -11.36 7.85
CA ARG A 434 17.02 -11.69 7.20
C ARG A 434 15.89 -11.86 8.22
N ALA A 435 16.14 -12.60 9.29
CA ALA A 435 15.16 -12.77 10.36
C ALA A 435 14.79 -11.43 11.01
N ALA A 436 15.74 -10.50 11.13
CA ALA A 436 15.48 -9.16 11.65
C ALA A 436 14.74 -8.22 10.67
N GLY A 437 14.57 -8.60 9.39
CA GLY A 437 13.79 -7.82 8.41
C GLY A 437 14.56 -7.29 7.20
N ILE A 438 15.79 -7.76 6.95
CA ILE A 438 16.51 -7.45 5.70
C ILE A 438 16.02 -8.41 4.61
N THR A 439 15.40 -7.87 3.57
CA THR A 439 14.84 -8.62 2.43
C THR A 439 15.72 -8.58 1.19
N SER A 440 16.66 -7.61 1.12
CA SER A 440 17.65 -7.51 0.04
C SER A 440 18.44 -8.81 -0.13
N ASP A 441 18.90 -9.07 -1.35
CA ASP A 441 19.67 -10.28 -1.64
C ASP A 441 21.07 -10.18 -1.02
N LEU A 442 21.30 -10.95 0.03
CA LEU A 442 22.56 -11.00 0.78
C LEU A 442 23.33 -12.26 0.42
N ALA A 443 24.52 -12.09 -0.12
CA ALA A 443 25.46 -13.19 -0.31
C ALA A 443 26.18 -13.50 1.01
N ALA A 444 26.27 -14.78 1.38
CA ALA A 444 26.97 -15.24 2.57
C ALA A 444 28.49 -15.25 2.36
N THR A 445 29.07 -14.07 2.17
CA THR A 445 30.54 -13.88 2.08
C THR A 445 31.07 -13.29 3.38
N PRO A 446 32.34 -13.55 3.76
CA PRO A 446 32.91 -13.01 5.00
C PRO A 446 32.80 -11.49 5.15
N SER A 447 32.83 -10.75 4.05
CA SER A 447 32.71 -9.29 4.03
C SER A 447 31.32 -8.78 4.43
N VAL A 448 30.27 -9.63 4.46
CA VAL A 448 28.92 -9.27 4.92
C VAL A 448 28.93 -8.68 6.33
N VAL A 449 29.82 -9.17 7.19
CA VAL A 449 29.96 -8.69 8.58
C VAL A 449 30.37 -7.21 8.67
N LEU A 450 31.01 -6.69 7.64
CA LEU A 450 31.40 -5.28 7.51
C LEU A 450 30.41 -4.46 6.67
N GLY A 451 29.29 -5.07 6.24
CA GLY A 451 28.24 -4.40 5.47
C GLY A 451 28.65 -4.11 4.03
N ALA A 452 29.33 -5.04 3.37
CA ALA A 452 29.70 -4.94 1.96
C ALA A 452 28.53 -5.25 0.99
N GLN A 453 27.42 -5.74 1.51
CA GLN A 453 26.21 -5.98 0.74
C GLN A 453 25.27 -4.77 0.82
N GLU A 454 24.53 -4.53 -0.24
CA GLU A 454 23.65 -3.36 -0.33
C GLU A 454 22.26 -3.65 0.24
N VAL A 455 21.70 -2.65 0.94
CA VAL A 455 20.38 -2.70 1.58
C VAL A 455 19.70 -1.34 1.46
N THR A 456 18.39 -1.27 1.70
CA THR A 456 17.65 -0.01 1.73
C THR A 456 17.66 0.63 3.12
N VAL A 457 17.35 1.92 3.18
CA VAL A 457 17.24 2.65 4.45
C VAL A 457 16.03 2.15 5.25
N LEU A 458 14.94 1.78 4.56
CA LEU A 458 13.76 1.20 5.18
C LEU A 458 14.08 -0.14 5.87
N GLU A 459 14.78 -1.02 5.19
CA GLU A 459 15.20 -2.30 5.78
C GLU A 459 16.06 -2.12 7.03
N MET A 460 17.02 -1.20 7.00
CA MET A 460 17.87 -0.92 8.15
C MET A 460 17.06 -0.34 9.34
N ALA A 461 16.10 0.54 9.07
CA ALA A 461 15.21 1.09 10.11
C ALA A 461 14.32 -0.01 10.72
N SER A 462 13.73 -0.88 9.89
CA SER A 462 12.90 -2.01 10.30
C SER A 462 13.71 -3.07 11.07
N ALA A 463 14.89 -3.45 10.56
CA ALA A 463 15.71 -4.46 11.21
C ALA A 463 16.24 -4.01 12.59
N TYR A 464 16.53 -2.71 12.75
CA TYR A 464 16.89 -2.19 14.08
C TYR A 464 15.66 -2.02 15.00
N ALA A 465 14.45 -1.85 14.45
CA ALA A 465 13.23 -1.91 15.23
C ALA A 465 13.04 -3.29 15.91
N THR A 466 13.53 -4.36 15.28
CA THR A 466 13.56 -5.70 15.88
C THR A 466 14.40 -5.75 17.16
N PHE A 467 15.56 -5.10 17.18
CA PHE A 467 16.34 -4.97 18.42
C PHE A 467 15.63 -4.11 19.46
N ALA A 468 15.02 -2.98 19.03
CA ALA A 468 14.25 -2.10 19.90
C ALA A 468 13.05 -2.80 20.54
N ALA A 469 12.45 -3.76 19.85
CA ALA A 469 11.34 -4.59 20.29
C ALA A 469 11.78 -5.86 21.04
N GLY A 470 13.01 -5.92 21.55
CA GLY A 470 13.50 -7.05 22.34
C GLY A 470 13.58 -8.37 21.54
N GLY A 471 13.89 -8.31 20.24
CA GLY A 471 14.02 -9.46 19.35
C GLY A 471 12.70 -9.91 18.68
N ILE A 472 11.66 -9.09 18.74
CA ILE A 472 10.41 -9.32 18.02
C ILE A 472 10.45 -8.50 16.73
N HIS A 473 10.32 -9.18 15.60
CA HIS A 473 10.19 -8.56 14.29
C HIS A 473 8.72 -8.32 13.94
N VAL A 474 8.46 -7.15 13.34
CA VAL A 474 7.19 -6.80 12.70
C VAL A 474 7.53 -6.15 11.37
N ASP A 475 6.91 -6.61 10.29
CA ASP A 475 7.13 -6.04 8.97
C ASP A 475 6.75 -4.55 8.93
N PRO A 476 7.48 -3.71 8.19
CA PRO A 476 7.14 -2.30 8.05
C PRO A 476 5.84 -2.12 7.28
N VAL A 477 4.95 -1.27 7.79
CA VAL A 477 3.64 -1.00 7.20
C VAL A 477 3.46 0.47 6.88
N LEU A 478 2.90 0.75 5.69
CA LEU A 478 2.61 2.10 5.19
C LEU A 478 1.11 2.40 5.23
N VAL A 479 0.28 1.35 5.07
CA VAL A 479 -1.18 1.47 4.96
C VAL A 479 -1.83 0.61 6.04
N THR A 480 -2.63 1.23 6.88
CA THR A 480 -3.36 0.52 7.95
C THR A 480 -4.70 0.01 7.49
N ARG A 481 -5.38 0.76 6.58
CA ARG A 481 -6.70 0.40 6.11
C ARG A 481 -7.01 1.02 4.76
N VAL A 482 -7.79 0.30 3.95
CA VAL A 482 -8.37 0.79 2.69
C VAL A 482 -9.86 0.55 2.71
N GLU A 483 -10.64 1.59 2.46
CA GLU A 483 -12.10 1.55 2.33
C GLU A 483 -12.50 1.94 0.91
N SER A 484 -13.58 1.34 0.41
CA SER A 484 -14.24 1.78 -0.82
C SER A 484 -15.07 3.06 -0.60
N ALA A 485 -15.59 3.64 -1.66
CA ALA A 485 -16.37 4.88 -1.62
C ALA A 485 -17.62 4.79 -0.74
N ASP A 486 -18.23 3.61 -0.61
CA ASP A 486 -19.39 3.34 0.24
C ASP A 486 -19.03 3.03 1.70
N GLY A 487 -17.74 3.03 2.05
CA GLY A 487 -17.22 2.77 3.38
C GLY A 487 -16.97 1.30 3.70
N THR A 488 -17.09 0.40 2.71
CA THR A 488 -16.73 -1.01 2.88
C THR A 488 -15.22 -1.13 3.04
N VAL A 489 -14.75 -1.84 4.07
CA VAL A 489 -13.33 -2.09 4.30
C VAL A 489 -12.86 -3.17 3.33
N LEU A 490 -11.91 -2.82 2.47
CA LEU A 490 -11.30 -3.72 1.48
C LEU A 490 -10.02 -4.37 1.99
N TYR A 491 -9.30 -3.64 2.82
CA TYR A 491 -8.05 -4.10 3.43
C TYR A 491 -7.90 -3.49 4.83
N GLU A 492 -7.44 -4.29 5.77
CA GLU A 492 -7.04 -3.84 7.10
C GLU A 492 -5.74 -4.55 7.50
N HIS A 493 -4.72 -3.76 7.80
CA HIS A 493 -3.43 -4.32 8.21
C HIS A 493 -3.50 -4.90 9.61
N VAL A 494 -3.01 -6.13 9.75
CA VAL A 494 -2.84 -6.81 11.04
C VAL A 494 -1.35 -7.03 11.26
N PRO A 495 -0.73 -6.39 12.27
CA PRO A 495 0.68 -6.57 12.52
C PRO A 495 0.97 -8.00 13.02
N ILE A 496 1.93 -8.66 12.38
CA ILE A 496 2.37 -10.01 12.71
C ILE A 496 3.66 -9.91 13.53
N PHE A 497 3.63 -10.43 14.73
CA PHE A 497 4.76 -10.40 15.65
C PHE A 497 5.51 -11.73 15.60
N SER A 498 6.77 -11.69 15.20
CA SER A 498 7.64 -12.86 15.11
C SER A 498 8.83 -12.71 16.04
N ARG A 499 8.96 -13.55 17.07
CA ARG A 499 10.20 -13.58 17.86
C ARG A 499 11.29 -14.24 17.03
N VAL A 500 12.26 -13.45 16.60
CA VAL A 500 13.33 -13.86 15.70
C VAL A 500 14.70 -13.88 16.40
N LEU A 501 14.80 -13.22 17.56
CA LEU A 501 15.98 -13.25 18.42
C LEU A 501 15.56 -13.55 19.87
N ASP A 502 16.43 -14.20 20.62
CA ASP A 502 16.26 -14.31 22.07
C ASP A 502 16.25 -12.92 22.72
N ALA A 503 15.37 -12.69 23.67
CA ALA A 503 15.25 -11.40 24.35
C ALA A 503 16.57 -10.99 25.02
N THR A 504 17.28 -11.94 25.65
CA THR A 504 18.58 -11.71 26.27
C THR A 504 19.62 -11.26 25.26
N VAL A 505 19.61 -11.84 24.05
CA VAL A 505 20.50 -11.44 22.95
C VAL A 505 20.18 -10.02 22.49
N ALA A 506 18.89 -9.70 22.27
CA ALA A 506 18.46 -8.35 21.88
C ALA A 506 18.85 -7.30 22.94
N ASP A 507 18.71 -7.61 24.24
CA ASP A 507 19.10 -6.74 25.35
C ASP A 507 20.62 -6.52 25.37
N GLN A 508 21.42 -7.54 25.15
CA GLN A 508 22.87 -7.44 25.10
C GLN A 508 23.35 -6.59 23.92
N VAL A 509 22.70 -6.76 22.75
CA VAL A 509 22.94 -5.90 21.57
C VAL A 509 22.57 -4.46 21.91
N THR A 510 21.37 -4.21 22.46
CA THR A 510 20.89 -2.88 22.85
C THR A 510 21.81 -2.20 23.86
N ALA A 511 22.25 -2.91 24.90
CA ALA A 511 23.20 -2.39 25.88
C ALA A 511 24.54 -2.00 25.23
N THR A 512 25.05 -2.84 24.33
CA THR A 512 26.29 -2.58 23.61
C THR A 512 26.18 -1.37 22.68
N LEU A 513 25.07 -1.26 21.94
CA LEU A 513 24.80 -0.12 21.04
C LEU A 513 24.53 1.18 21.81
N THR A 514 23.99 1.09 23.03
CA THR A 514 23.86 2.25 23.92
C THR A 514 25.25 2.77 24.33
N GLU A 515 26.20 1.89 24.63
CA GLU A 515 27.59 2.26 24.88
C GLU A 515 28.26 2.89 23.63
N ALA A 516 27.95 2.41 22.43
CA ALA A 516 28.45 2.98 21.18
C ALA A 516 28.00 4.45 20.99
N VAL A 517 26.77 4.79 21.39
CA VAL A 517 26.31 6.19 21.43
C VAL A 517 26.89 6.94 22.62
N ARG A 518 27.00 6.31 23.78
CA ARG A 518 27.47 6.98 25.01
C ARG A 518 28.97 7.39 24.93
N ARG A 519 29.82 6.52 24.45
CA ARG A 519 31.30 6.71 24.47
C ARG A 519 32.05 6.29 23.21
N GLY A 520 31.36 5.65 22.26
CA GLY A 520 31.92 5.13 21.03
C GLY A 520 31.81 6.09 19.86
N THR A 521 31.58 5.54 18.67
CA THR A 521 31.52 6.29 17.39
C THR A 521 30.25 7.13 17.19
N GLY A 522 29.15 6.82 17.92
CA GLY A 522 27.82 7.43 17.74
C GLY A 522 27.52 8.63 18.64
N GLN A 523 28.54 9.29 19.27
CA GLN A 523 28.31 10.30 20.31
C GLN A 523 27.45 11.49 19.89
N GLN A 524 27.44 11.85 18.61
CA GLN A 524 26.62 12.97 18.09
C GLN A 524 25.12 12.65 18.01
N ALA A 525 24.74 11.38 18.23
CA ALA A 525 23.33 10.97 18.29
C ALA A 525 22.69 11.07 19.69
N LYS A 526 23.38 11.63 20.70
CA LYS A 526 22.83 11.81 22.06
C LYS A 526 21.66 12.80 22.09
N ILE A 527 20.57 12.43 22.75
CA ILE A 527 19.33 13.25 22.83
C ILE A 527 18.82 13.46 24.28
N GLY A 528 19.65 13.25 25.29
CA GLY A 528 19.24 13.41 26.69
C GLY A 528 18.48 12.24 27.31
N ARG A 529 18.23 11.16 26.54
CA ARG A 529 17.73 9.86 27.01
C ARG A 529 18.59 8.73 26.43
N PRO A 530 18.52 7.48 26.95
CA PRO A 530 19.22 6.36 26.35
C PRO A 530 18.86 6.17 24.88
N VAL A 531 19.88 5.98 24.06
CA VAL A 531 19.77 5.69 22.63
C VAL A 531 20.74 4.57 22.34
N ALA A 532 20.26 3.53 21.70
CA ALA A 532 21.09 2.50 21.08
C ALA A 532 21.29 2.83 19.60
N GLY A 533 22.50 2.67 19.08
CA GLY A 533 22.73 2.99 17.66
C GLY A 533 24.13 2.65 17.18
N LYS A 534 24.27 2.58 15.87
CA LYS A 534 25.50 2.19 15.19
C LYS A 534 25.78 3.11 13.99
N THR A 535 27.01 3.52 13.88
CA THR A 535 27.55 4.22 12.71
C THR A 535 27.95 3.23 11.63
N GLY A 536 27.73 3.60 10.37
CA GLY A 536 28.24 2.95 9.18
C GLY A 536 29.04 3.95 8.34
N THR A 537 30.14 3.51 7.77
CA THR A 537 30.93 4.25 6.79
C THR A 537 31.52 3.22 5.86
N THR A 538 31.34 3.40 4.56
CA THR A 538 31.90 2.50 3.55
C THR A 538 33.34 2.86 3.23
N GLU A 539 34.07 1.94 2.60
CA GLU A 539 35.41 2.23 2.05
C GLU A 539 35.31 3.39 1.06
N ALA A 540 36.31 4.24 1.03
CA ALA A 540 36.39 5.48 0.27
C ALA A 540 35.30 6.51 0.62
N ASN A 541 34.61 6.38 1.76
CA ASN A 541 33.63 7.34 2.29
C ASN A 541 32.51 7.70 1.30
N HIS A 542 31.99 6.74 0.53
CA HIS A 542 30.88 7.01 -0.40
C HIS A 542 29.53 7.07 0.31
N ASP A 543 29.33 6.24 1.34
CA ASP A 543 28.10 6.14 2.11
C ASP A 543 28.39 6.34 3.60
N ALA A 544 27.62 7.18 4.24
CA ALA A 544 27.67 7.41 5.67
C ALA A 544 26.31 7.13 6.29
N TRP A 545 26.26 6.29 7.33
CA TRP A 545 25.07 5.82 7.96
C TRP A 545 25.06 6.06 9.47
N PHE A 546 23.90 6.37 10.00
CA PHE A 546 23.60 6.18 11.40
C PHE A 546 22.24 5.52 11.54
N VAL A 547 22.20 4.37 12.20
CA VAL A 547 20.96 3.71 12.55
C VAL A 547 20.85 3.66 14.06
N GLY A 548 19.78 4.21 14.59
CA GLY A 548 19.59 4.31 16.02
C GLY A 548 18.14 4.14 16.44
N TYR A 549 17.93 3.77 17.69
CA TYR A 549 16.60 3.54 18.22
C TYR A 549 16.47 3.86 19.72
N THR A 550 15.23 4.09 20.10
CA THR A 550 14.70 4.02 21.45
C THR A 550 13.53 3.03 21.44
N PRO A 551 12.94 2.66 22.56
CA PRO A 551 11.74 1.81 22.55
C PRO A 551 10.55 2.38 21.77
N GLU A 552 10.53 3.70 21.53
CA GLU A 552 9.42 4.38 20.88
C GLU A 552 9.63 4.60 19.37
N ILE A 553 10.88 4.56 18.90
CA ILE A 553 11.21 4.82 17.50
C ILE A 553 12.54 4.18 17.09
N SER A 554 12.56 3.58 15.90
CA SER A 554 13.78 3.18 15.19
C SER A 554 13.92 4.05 13.96
N ALA A 555 15.11 4.60 13.70
CA ALA A 555 15.33 5.38 12.50
C ALA A 555 16.71 5.13 11.90
N ALA A 556 16.75 5.03 10.57
CA ALA A 556 17.97 4.94 9.79
C ALA A 556 18.16 6.24 9.00
N VAL A 557 19.38 6.75 9.01
CA VAL A 557 19.81 7.92 8.24
C VAL A 557 20.97 7.52 7.36
N TRP A 558 20.84 7.73 6.06
CA TRP A 558 21.89 7.64 5.07
C TRP A 558 22.23 9.03 4.53
N VAL A 559 23.52 9.28 4.30
CA VAL A 559 24.04 10.48 3.62
C VAL A 559 25.03 10.03 2.57
N GLY A 560 24.87 10.51 1.35
CA GLY A 560 25.73 10.18 0.22
C GLY A 560 25.35 10.95 -1.05
N PHE A 561 26.07 10.72 -2.12
CA PHE A 561 25.69 11.23 -3.42
C PHE A 561 24.84 10.19 -4.16
N PRO A 562 23.68 10.57 -4.73
CA PRO A 562 22.79 9.62 -5.41
C PRO A 562 23.48 8.81 -6.51
N GLU A 563 24.46 9.40 -7.19
CA GLU A 563 25.23 8.75 -8.25
C GLU A 563 26.21 7.67 -7.75
N GLY A 564 26.47 7.62 -6.44
CA GLY A 564 27.27 6.58 -5.79
C GLY A 564 28.79 6.67 -5.95
N ASN A 565 29.30 7.58 -6.78
CA ASN A 565 30.71 7.61 -7.18
C ASN A 565 31.54 8.75 -6.57
N ARG A 566 30.94 9.53 -5.67
CA ARG A 566 31.58 10.69 -5.08
C ARG A 566 31.85 10.47 -3.60
N ALA A 567 33.10 10.59 -3.20
CA ALA A 567 33.49 10.47 -1.80
C ALA A 567 32.96 11.66 -0.96
N LEU A 568 32.55 11.38 0.25
CA LEU A 568 32.06 12.34 1.25
C LEU A 568 33.24 13.02 1.97
N GLU A 569 34.16 13.61 1.18
CA GLU A 569 35.36 14.30 1.66
C GLU A 569 35.67 15.51 0.78
N SER A 570 36.64 16.31 1.20
CA SER A 570 37.11 17.46 0.40
C SER A 570 37.58 17.04 -0.99
N PRO A 571 37.20 17.71 -2.09
CA PRO A 571 36.45 18.99 -2.12
C PRO A 571 34.91 18.84 -2.15
N ASN A 572 34.35 17.61 -2.18
CA ASN A 572 32.90 17.39 -2.32
C ASN A 572 32.13 17.80 -1.07
N THR A 573 32.77 17.73 0.10
CA THR A 573 32.23 18.14 1.39
C THR A 573 33.27 18.97 2.17
N PRO A 574 32.87 19.77 3.15
CA PRO A 574 33.81 20.63 3.88
C PRO A 574 34.89 19.87 4.66
N TYR A 575 34.62 18.67 5.06
CA TYR A 575 35.47 17.71 5.75
C TYR A 575 34.97 16.29 5.52
N THR A 576 35.72 15.29 5.90
CA THR A 576 35.34 13.88 5.74
C THR A 576 34.10 13.58 6.58
N ILE A 577 33.01 13.16 5.91
CA ILE A 577 31.73 12.81 6.51
C ILE A 577 31.74 11.30 6.77
N THR A 578 31.49 10.94 8.01
CA THR A 578 31.34 9.56 8.47
C THR A 578 29.96 9.39 9.13
N GLY A 579 29.58 8.16 9.43
CA GLY A 579 28.33 7.88 10.14
C GLY A 579 28.22 8.57 11.50
N GLY A 580 29.36 8.86 12.15
CA GLY A 580 29.42 9.57 13.42
C GLY A 580 29.26 11.09 13.33
N THR A 581 29.19 11.67 12.11
CA THR A 581 29.07 13.11 11.86
C THR A 581 27.65 13.48 11.40
N TRP A 582 27.46 13.86 10.15
CA TRP A 582 26.16 14.33 9.65
C TRP A 582 25.01 13.34 9.86
N PRO A 583 25.13 12.04 9.56
CA PRO A 583 24.04 11.10 9.82
C PRO A 583 23.62 11.07 11.30
N ALA A 584 24.59 11.00 12.23
CA ALA A 584 24.30 11.01 13.67
C ALA A 584 23.68 12.35 14.14
N GLN A 585 24.10 13.50 13.56
CA GLN A 585 23.52 14.81 13.84
C GLN A 585 22.08 14.92 13.32
N ILE A 586 21.83 14.46 12.09
CA ILE A 586 20.48 14.42 11.51
C ILE A 586 19.58 13.56 12.40
N TRP A 587 20.04 12.37 12.76
CA TRP A 587 19.29 11.46 13.62
C TRP A 587 18.98 12.10 14.98
N SER A 588 19.95 12.75 15.61
CA SER A 588 19.78 13.44 16.91
C SER A 588 18.73 14.55 16.83
N ARG A 589 18.82 15.43 15.82
CA ARG A 589 17.88 16.54 15.62
C ARG A 589 16.46 16.04 15.33
N PHE A 590 16.36 15.02 14.50
CA PHE A 590 15.12 14.32 14.21
C PHE A 590 14.51 13.74 15.48
N ALA A 591 15.27 12.91 16.21
CA ALA A 591 14.77 12.20 17.38
C ALA A 591 14.38 13.14 18.53
N ILE A 592 15.09 14.28 18.74
CA ILE A 592 14.70 15.31 19.72
C ILE A 592 13.31 15.88 19.37
N ALA A 593 13.05 16.16 18.10
CA ALA A 593 11.77 16.72 17.67
C ALA A 593 10.66 15.65 17.70
N ALA A 594 10.90 14.49 17.11
CA ALA A 594 9.94 13.39 16.99
C ALA A 594 9.51 12.80 18.34
N LEU A 595 10.41 12.80 19.33
CA LEU A 595 10.15 12.29 20.67
C LEU A 595 9.77 13.39 21.68
N SER A 596 9.54 14.62 21.20
CA SER A 596 9.11 15.72 22.06
C SER A 596 7.76 15.42 22.70
N GLY A 597 7.71 15.52 24.03
CA GLY A 597 6.49 15.20 24.78
C GLY A 597 6.22 13.71 25.00
N ILE A 598 7.02 12.81 24.38
CA ILE A 598 6.90 11.37 24.59
C ILE A 598 7.79 10.95 25.77
N ALA A 599 7.17 10.36 26.80
CA ALA A 599 7.89 9.81 27.93
C ALA A 599 8.75 8.62 27.47
N TYR A 600 9.97 8.53 28.04
CA TYR A 600 10.81 7.35 27.80
C TYR A 600 10.20 6.14 28.50
N THR A 601 9.95 5.08 27.77
CA THR A 601 9.49 3.80 28.29
C THR A 601 10.70 2.86 28.24
N PRO A 602 11.26 2.44 29.40
CA PRO A 602 12.32 1.44 29.40
C PRO A 602 11.85 0.17 28.65
N PRO A 603 12.73 -0.54 27.95
CA PRO A 603 12.40 -1.85 27.41
C PRO A 603 11.81 -2.70 28.54
N THR A 604 10.60 -3.16 28.39
CA THR A 604 10.01 -4.18 29.26
C THR A 604 10.45 -5.53 28.70
N ASP A 605 10.80 -6.47 29.58
CA ASP A 605 10.83 -7.89 29.19
C ASP A 605 9.49 -8.14 28.50
N GLY A 606 9.52 -8.42 27.20
CA GLY A 606 8.34 -8.35 26.32
C GLY A 606 7.16 -9.07 26.93
N ASP A 607 6.31 -8.31 27.61
CA ASP A 607 4.98 -8.74 28.01
C ASP A 607 4.15 -8.78 26.73
N THR A 608 4.34 -9.87 26.00
CA THR A 608 3.41 -10.24 24.95
C THR A 608 2.14 -10.60 25.70
N GLY A 609 1.14 -9.72 25.65
CA GLY A 609 -0.20 -10.00 26.13
C GLY A 609 -0.64 -11.37 25.66
N GLU A 610 -1.73 -11.90 26.18
CA GLU A 610 -2.22 -13.25 25.83
C GLU A 610 -2.28 -13.36 24.28
N LEU A 611 -1.27 -14.04 23.70
CA LEU A 611 -1.18 -14.22 22.26
C LEU A 611 -2.13 -15.31 21.83
N VAL A 612 -3.12 -14.94 21.03
CA VAL A 612 -4.08 -15.84 20.41
C VAL A 612 -3.56 -16.27 19.05
N THR A 613 -3.63 -17.58 18.76
CA THR A 613 -3.29 -18.11 17.44
C THR A 613 -4.51 -18.02 16.53
N VAL A 614 -4.40 -17.34 15.41
CA VAL A 614 -5.46 -17.15 14.41
C VAL A 614 -4.93 -17.38 13.00
N SER A 615 -5.83 -17.78 12.09
CA SER A 615 -5.52 -17.82 10.65
C SER A 615 -5.94 -16.50 10.02
N ILE A 616 -5.01 -15.84 9.35
CA ILE A 616 -5.22 -14.55 8.67
C ILE A 616 -4.97 -14.71 7.17
N ASP A 617 -5.84 -14.15 6.38
CA ASP A 617 -5.58 -13.95 4.94
C ASP A 617 -4.69 -12.73 4.77
N LEU A 618 -3.42 -12.96 4.49
CA LEU A 618 -2.40 -11.90 4.36
C LEU A 618 -2.69 -10.90 3.25
N SER A 619 -3.49 -11.29 2.24
CA SER A 619 -3.86 -10.39 1.15
C SER A 619 -4.87 -9.33 1.59
N THR A 620 -5.67 -9.62 2.61
CA THR A 620 -6.75 -8.74 3.07
C THR A 620 -6.58 -8.26 4.51
N GLY A 621 -5.78 -8.95 5.33
CA GLY A 621 -5.62 -8.65 6.75
C GLY A 621 -6.75 -9.15 7.65
N PHE A 622 -7.79 -9.82 7.10
CA PHE A 622 -8.92 -10.34 7.87
C PHE A 622 -8.69 -11.79 8.33
N ILE A 623 -9.54 -12.27 9.25
CA ILE A 623 -9.54 -13.70 9.60
C ILE A 623 -9.78 -14.51 8.32
N ALA A 624 -8.92 -15.51 8.06
CA ALA A 624 -9.07 -16.35 6.90
C ALA A 624 -10.34 -17.19 7.00
N GLY A 625 -11.20 -17.07 6.01
CA GLY A 625 -12.36 -17.94 5.83
C GLY A 625 -12.03 -19.17 4.96
N PRO A 626 -12.96 -20.10 4.85
CA PRO A 626 -12.75 -21.36 4.13
C PRO A 626 -12.46 -21.20 2.63
N LEU A 627 -12.84 -20.08 2.03
CA LEU A 627 -12.63 -19.78 0.61
C LEU A 627 -11.37 -18.93 0.35
N CYS A 628 -10.63 -18.54 1.38
CA CYS A 628 -9.37 -17.81 1.20
C CYS A 628 -8.32 -18.71 0.53
N PRO A 629 -7.57 -18.20 -0.47
CA PRO A 629 -6.53 -18.96 -1.12
C PRO A 629 -5.47 -19.43 -0.13
N ARG A 630 -5.14 -20.70 -0.10
CA ARG A 630 -4.13 -21.26 0.83
C ARG A 630 -2.78 -20.55 0.76
N ALA A 631 -2.43 -20.04 -0.43
CA ALA A 631 -1.18 -19.32 -0.63
C ALA A 631 -1.12 -17.99 0.12
N THR A 632 -2.26 -17.41 0.48
CA THR A 632 -2.38 -16.13 1.20
C THR A 632 -2.72 -16.33 2.69
N VAL A 633 -3.03 -17.55 3.13
CA VAL A 633 -3.40 -17.82 4.53
C VAL A 633 -2.17 -18.14 5.37
N ALA A 634 -1.97 -17.39 6.43
CA ALA A 634 -0.96 -17.67 7.44
C ALA A 634 -1.60 -17.91 8.81
N VAL A 635 -1.02 -18.83 9.58
CA VAL A 635 -1.35 -19.03 11.00
C VAL A 635 -0.40 -18.15 11.81
N VAL A 636 -0.95 -17.14 12.46
CA VAL A 636 -0.18 -16.11 13.16
C VAL A 636 -0.58 -16.02 14.63
N ARG A 637 0.30 -15.48 15.47
CA ARG A 637 0.01 -15.19 16.88
C ARG A 637 -0.18 -13.69 17.03
N LEU A 638 -1.33 -13.28 17.52
CA LEU A 638 -1.70 -11.88 17.72
C LEU A 638 -2.05 -11.62 19.16
N ASP A 639 -1.84 -10.39 19.62
CA ASP A 639 -2.43 -9.91 20.87
C ASP A 639 -3.95 -10.05 20.81
N ALA A 640 -4.57 -10.55 21.89
CA ALA A 640 -6.00 -10.81 21.92
C ALA A 640 -6.85 -9.56 21.59
N GLY A 641 -6.37 -8.37 21.92
CA GLY A 641 -7.03 -7.09 21.60
C GLY A 641 -6.87 -6.64 20.15
N ARG A 642 -6.02 -7.33 19.36
CA ARG A 642 -5.72 -7.01 17.96
C ARG A 642 -6.20 -8.08 16.97
N VAL A 643 -6.86 -9.12 17.45
CA VAL A 643 -7.47 -10.12 16.58
C VAL A 643 -8.58 -9.44 15.76
N PRO A 644 -8.55 -9.48 14.41
CA PRO A 644 -9.63 -8.96 13.60
C PRO A 644 -10.97 -9.57 13.99
N SER A 645 -12.03 -8.82 13.94
CA SER A 645 -13.39 -9.32 14.23
C SER A 645 -14.14 -9.80 12.98
N ILE A 646 -13.56 -9.59 11.80
CA ILE A 646 -14.21 -9.84 10.50
C ILE A 646 -13.50 -10.98 9.80
N VAL A 647 -14.27 -11.95 9.31
CA VAL A 647 -13.77 -12.95 8.35
C VAL A 647 -13.67 -12.29 6.98
N CYS A 648 -12.60 -12.61 6.23
CA CYS A 648 -12.30 -12.05 4.92
C CYS A 648 -13.55 -11.98 4.03
N PRO A 649 -14.10 -10.79 3.76
CA PRO A 649 -15.32 -10.62 2.97
C PRO A 649 -15.07 -10.78 1.47
N ILE A 650 -13.82 -10.60 1.01
CA ILE A 650 -13.45 -10.69 -0.40
C ILE A 650 -13.58 -12.13 -0.90
N HIS A 651 -13.02 -13.06 -0.15
CA HIS A 651 -13.06 -14.47 -0.50
C HIS A 651 -14.28 -15.20 0.10
N ASN A 652 -15.04 -14.56 1.00
CA ASN A 652 -16.21 -15.12 1.66
C ASN A 652 -17.38 -14.11 1.65
N PRO A 653 -17.87 -13.68 0.47
CA PRO A 653 -18.81 -12.56 0.34
C PRO A 653 -20.19 -12.79 0.99
N GLU A 654 -20.54 -14.03 1.31
CA GLU A 654 -21.81 -14.36 1.97
C GLU A 654 -21.72 -14.41 3.51
N GLY A 655 -20.56 -13.98 4.07
CA GLY A 655 -20.40 -13.96 5.51
C GLY A 655 -20.77 -15.29 6.16
N VAL A 656 -20.16 -16.40 5.71
CA VAL A 656 -20.26 -17.67 6.41
C VAL A 656 -19.57 -17.45 7.76
N LEU A 657 -20.32 -16.92 8.69
CA LEU A 657 -19.98 -16.88 10.08
C LEU A 657 -19.66 -18.30 10.49
N VAL A 658 -18.37 -18.57 10.75
CA VAL A 658 -18.04 -19.66 11.66
C VAL A 658 -18.84 -19.33 12.91
N SER A 659 -19.82 -20.14 13.22
CA SER A 659 -20.79 -19.84 14.26
C SER A 659 -20.08 -19.62 15.58
N ALA A 660 -19.94 -18.35 15.97
CA ALA A 660 -19.49 -17.98 17.31
C ALA A 660 -20.45 -18.46 18.41
N ASP A 661 -21.50 -19.18 18.04
CA ASP A 661 -22.56 -19.69 18.90
C ASP A 661 -22.38 -21.15 19.35
N GLY A 662 -21.22 -21.77 19.06
CA GLY A 662 -20.93 -23.16 19.49
C GLY A 662 -21.74 -24.23 18.75
N THR A 663 -22.19 -23.98 17.52
CA THR A 663 -22.85 -24.96 16.68
C THR A 663 -21.93 -25.51 15.60
N VAL A 664 -22.10 -26.77 15.20
CA VAL A 664 -21.32 -27.42 14.15
C VAL A 664 -21.60 -26.78 12.79
N PRO A 665 -20.58 -26.33 12.04
CA PRO A 665 -20.78 -25.84 10.66
C PRO A 665 -21.40 -26.90 9.75
N ALA A 666 -22.24 -26.52 8.81
CA ALA A 666 -22.77 -27.40 7.78
C ALA A 666 -21.73 -27.53 6.66
N VAL A 667 -21.23 -28.77 6.43
CA VAL A 667 -20.17 -29.02 5.45
C VAL A 667 -20.60 -30.00 4.34
N GLU A 668 -21.84 -30.45 4.33
CA GLU A 668 -22.37 -31.28 3.25
C GLU A 668 -22.33 -30.55 1.91
N SER A 669 -22.01 -31.26 0.85
CA SER A 669 -21.80 -30.76 -0.52
C SER A 669 -20.53 -29.94 -0.74
N LEU A 670 -19.71 -29.67 0.28
CA LEU A 670 -18.40 -29.05 0.13
C LEU A 670 -17.35 -30.06 -0.36
N ALA A 671 -16.27 -29.57 -0.95
CA ALA A 671 -15.09 -30.40 -1.15
C ALA A 671 -14.49 -30.78 0.21
N MET A 672 -13.99 -32.02 0.32
CA MET A 672 -13.45 -32.57 1.57
C MET A 672 -12.45 -31.62 2.25
N ILE A 673 -11.58 -31.00 1.46
CA ILE A 673 -10.52 -30.12 1.95
C ILE A 673 -11.09 -28.86 2.62
N ASP A 674 -12.17 -28.33 2.06
CA ASP A 674 -12.84 -27.14 2.58
C ASP A 674 -13.65 -27.49 3.83
N ALA A 675 -14.32 -28.66 3.82
CA ALA A 675 -15.06 -29.18 4.95
C ALA A 675 -14.17 -29.44 6.16
N VAL A 676 -13.01 -30.08 5.95
CA VAL A 676 -12.01 -30.35 7.00
C VAL A 676 -11.53 -29.01 7.57
N SER A 677 -11.11 -28.09 6.72
CA SER A 677 -10.63 -26.77 7.18
C SER A 677 -11.69 -26.00 7.98
N MET A 678 -12.94 -26.05 7.55
CA MET A 678 -14.05 -25.36 8.22
C MET A 678 -14.35 -25.93 9.61
N LEU A 679 -14.32 -27.23 9.76
CA LEU A 679 -14.56 -27.91 11.04
C LEU A 679 -13.38 -27.78 12.00
N GLU A 680 -12.13 -27.83 11.50
CA GLU A 680 -10.93 -27.60 12.32
C GLU A 680 -10.87 -26.16 12.85
N MET A 681 -11.18 -25.18 11.98
CA MET A 681 -11.25 -23.77 12.41
C MET A 681 -12.36 -23.51 13.43
N ALA A 682 -13.46 -24.25 13.36
CA ALA A 682 -14.52 -24.20 14.37
C ALA A 682 -14.13 -24.94 15.67
N GLY A 683 -12.93 -25.50 15.74
CA GLY A 683 -12.40 -26.15 16.94
C GLY A 683 -12.86 -27.61 17.12
N TYR A 684 -13.35 -28.25 16.08
CA TYR A 684 -13.79 -29.65 16.14
C TYR A 684 -12.69 -30.63 15.71
N THR A 685 -12.73 -31.85 16.27
CA THR A 685 -11.90 -32.98 15.82
C THR A 685 -12.65 -33.72 14.74
N ILE A 686 -11.98 -34.08 13.62
CA ILE A 686 -12.64 -34.65 12.48
C ILE A 686 -12.38 -36.15 12.41
N ARG A 687 -13.44 -36.92 12.14
CA ARG A 687 -13.35 -38.32 11.70
C ARG A 687 -13.83 -38.40 10.26
N LEU A 688 -12.93 -38.73 9.34
CA LEU A 688 -13.24 -38.86 7.92
C LEU A 688 -13.57 -40.33 7.59
N ALA A 689 -14.73 -40.54 6.96
CA ALA A 689 -15.15 -41.79 6.37
C ALA A 689 -15.32 -41.64 4.85
N TRP A 690 -15.30 -42.76 4.12
CA TRP A 690 -15.47 -42.75 2.67
C TRP A 690 -16.62 -43.66 2.27
N ALA A 691 -17.42 -43.22 1.30
CA ALA A 691 -18.48 -44.04 0.71
C ALA A 691 -18.45 -43.92 -0.82
N VAL A 692 -18.56 -45.04 -1.49
CA VAL A 692 -18.62 -45.06 -2.96
C VAL A 692 -20.01 -44.62 -3.40
N GLU A 693 -20.10 -43.37 -3.83
CA GLU A 693 -21.34 -42.74 -4.32
C GLU A 693 -21.06 -42.04 -5.67
N THR A 694 -21.66 -42.64 -6.73
CA THR A 694 -21.38 -42.18 -8.12
C THR A 694 -22.12 -40.91 -8.55
N ALA A 695 -23.05 -40.44 -7.73
CA ALA A 695 -23.81 -39.20 -8.01
C ALA A 695 -23.02 -37.93 -7.69
N TYR A 696 -21.90 -38.03 -6.99
CA TYR A 696 -21.09 -36.89 -6.55
C TYR A 696 -19.67 -36.96 -7.11
N VAL A 697 -19.06 -35.80 -7.28
CA VAL A 697 -17.65 -35.70 -7.63
C VAL A 697 -16.83 -36.35 -6.50
N PRO A 698 -15.83 -37.20 -6.78
CA PRO A 698 -14.98 -37.77 -5.76
C PRO A 698 -14.34 -36.70 -4.87
N GLY A 699 -14.42 -36.91 -3.55
CA GLY A 699 -13.96 -35.92 -2.56
C GLY A 699 -15.02 -34.90 -2.11
N THR A 700 -16.26 -35.01 -2.57
CA THR A 700 -17.36 -34.16 -2.05
C THR A 700 -17.90 -34.76 -0.75
N ILE A 701 -18.19 -33.97 0.27
CA ILE A 701 -18.81 -34.43 1.51
C ILE A 701 -20.29 -34.72 1.24
N ILE A 702 -20.66 -35.96 1.49
CA ILE A 702 -22.00 -36.50 1.25
C ILE A 702 -22.75 -36.82 2.54
N GLY A 703 -22.13 -36.67 3.69
CA GLY A 703 -22.76 -36.83 4.98
C GLY A 703 -21.93 -36.23 6.11
N GLN A 704 -22.62 -35.75 7.12
CA GLN A 704 -22.04 -35.13 8.30
C GLN A 704 -22.80 -35.57 9.56
N PHE A 705 -22.07 -35.89 10.63
CA PHE A 705 -22.66 -36.19 11.92
C PHE A 705 -21.80 -35.68 13.09
N PRO A 706 -22.33 -34.86 14.04
CA PRO A 706 -23.69 -34.29 14.00
C PRO A 706 -23.96 -33.36 12.81
N ALA A 707 -25.22 -33.18 12.46
CA ALA A 707 -25.63 -32.31 11.37
C ALA A 707 -25.24 -30.84 11.65
N GLY A 708 -25.05 -30.06 10.58
CA GLY A 708 -24.78 -28.65 10.69
C GLY A 708 -25.88 -27.91 11.49
N GLY A 709 -25.48 -26.95 12.31
CA GLY A 709 -26.33 -26.20 13.24
C GLY A 709 -26.56 -26.90 14.57
N THR A 710 -26.03 -28.10 14.79
CA THR A 710 -26.15 -28.83 16.09
C THR A 710 -25.22 -28.20 17.12
N PRO A 711 -25.67 -27.82 18.31
CA PRO A 711 -24.78 -27.37 19.40
C PRO A 711 -23.82 -28.48 19.82
N LEU A 712 -22.51 -28.18 19.83
CA LEU A 712 -21.48 -29.14 20.21
C LEU A 712 -20.31 -28.39 20.84
N GLU A 713 -19.71 -28.98 21.87
CA GLU A 713 -18.56 -28.35 22.55
C GLU A 713 -17.30 -28.37 21.68
N ALA A 714 -16.45 -27.37 21.77
CA ALA A 714 -15.15 -27.30 21.09
C ALA A 714 -14.28 -28.54 21.48
N GLY A 715 -13.61 -29.13 20.50
CA GLY A 715 -12.82 -30.36 20.67
C GLY A 715 -13.61 -31.64 20.46
N ALA A 716 -14.93 -31.61 20.36
CA ALA A 716 -15.74 -32.78 20.06
C ALA A 716 -15.49 -33.28 18.64
N VAL A 717 -15.84 -34.59 18.41
CA VAL A 717 -15.62 -35.22 17.12
C VAL A 717 -16.82 -34.99 16.20
N VAL A 718 -16.55 -34.49 15.00
CA VAL A 718 -17.51 -34.43 13.89
C VAL A 718 -17.08 -35.45 12.84
N GLU A 719 -17.97 -36.39 12.52
CA GLU A 719 -17.75 -37.37 11.48
C GLU A 719 -18.29 -36.83 10.14
N ILE A 720 -17.45 -36.85 9.11
CA ILE A 720 -17.82 -36.48 7.74
C ILE A 720 -17.56 -37.64 6.80
N VAL A 721 -18.45 -37.83 5.82
CA VAL A 721 -18.34 -38.88 4.83
C VAL A 721 -18.08 -38.25 3.46
N ALA A 722 -16.93 -38.58 2.85
CA ALA A 722 -16.59 -38.12 1.51
C ALA A 722 -16.98 -39.16 0.45
N SER A 723 -17.41 -38.71 -0.71
CA SER A 723 -17.70 -39.54 -1.87
C SER A 723 -16.41 -40.07 -2.49
N GLY A 724 -16.42 -41.33 -2.94
CA GLY A 724 -15.33 -41.98 -3.63
C GLY A 724 -14.68 -43.10 -2.83
N PRO A 725 -13.74 -43.87 -3.44
CA PRO A 725 -12.95 -44.86 -2.70
C PRO A 725 -12.03 -44.14 -1.71
N ALA A 726 -11.79 -44.78 -0.58
CA ALA A 726 -10.79 -44.30 0.38
C ALA A 726 -9.44 -44.13 -0.35
N PRO A 727 -8.67 -43.05 -0.05
CA PRO A 727 -7.37 -42.88 -0.67
C PRO A 727 -6.48 -44.07 -0.46
N GLY A 728 -5.69 -44.40 -1.49
CA GLY A 728 -4.72 -45.51 -1.39
C GLY A 728 -3.74 -45.25 -0.24
N THR A 729 -3.16 -46.28 0.27
CA THR A 729 -2.09 -46.19 1.26
C THR A 729 -0.76 -45.90 0.57
N ALA A 730 0.11 -45.10 1.20
CA ALA A 730 1.44 -44.83 0.68
C ALA A 730 2.27 -46.10 0.56
N PRO A 731 2.78 -46.52 -0.64
CA PRO A 731 3.67 -47.65 -0.76
C PRO A 731 5.03 -47.36 -0.09
N SER A 732 5.67 -48.40 0.45
CA SER A 732 7.01 -48.23 1.02
C SER A 732 8.05 -47.97 -0.05
N VAL A 733 8.79 -46.87 0.10
CA VAL A 733 9.93 -46.49 -0.74
C VAL A 733 11.22 -46.30 0.07
N LEU A 734 11.19 -46.59 1.37
CA LEU A 734 12.37 -46.55 2.23
C LEU A 734 13.46 -47.51 1.75
N GLY A 735 14.71 -47.06 1.79
CA GLY A 735 15.87 -47.83 1.33
C GLY A 735 15.98 -47.99 -0.20
N ARG A 736 15.12 -47.33 -0.98
CA ARG A 736 15.19 -47.33 -2.44
C ARG A 736 15.96 -46.17 -2.97
N HIS A 737 16.61 -46.37 -4.12
CA HIS A 737 17.19 -45.27 -4.87
C HIS A 737 16.10 -44.30 -5.27
N ARG A 738 16.42 -42.97 -5.30
CA ARG A 738 15.49 -41.89 -5.59
C ARG A 738 14.63 -42.09 -6.85
N SER A 739 15.28 -42.51 -7.96
CA SER A 739 14.58 -42.74 -9.24
C SER A 739 13.57 -43.88 -9.16
N ASP A 740 13.90 -44.97 -8.44
CA ASP A 740 13.04 -46.14 -8.24
C ASP A 740 11.86 -45.80 -7.32
N ALA A 741 12.11 -44.95 -6.30
CA ALA A 741 11.09 -44.46 -5.39
C ALA A 741 10.07 -43.57 -6.10
N ILE A 742 10.52 -42.63 -6.91
CA ILE A 742 9.66 -41.75 -7.71
C ILE A 742 8.82 -42.56 -8.70
N THR A 743 9.45 -43.46 -9.46
CA THR A 743 8.73 -44.34 -10.42
C THR A 743 7.64 -45.18 -9.71
N ARG A 744 7.92 -45.68 -8.51
CA ARG A 744 6.96 -46.49 -7.74
C ARG A 744 5.78 -45.64 -7.21
N LEU A 745 6.02 -44.42 -6.80
CA LEU A 745 4.98 -43.50 -6.32
C LEU A 745 4.13 -43.01 -7.48
N ASP A 746 4.75 -42.63 -8.62
CA ASP A 746 4.04 -42.27 -9.85
C ASP A 746 3.15 -43.41 -10.37
N ALA A 747 3.64 -44.67 -10.32
CA ALA A 747 2.86 -45.82 -10.70
C ALA A 747 1.66 -46.09 -9.77
N ALA A 748 1.70 -45.57 -8.54
CA ALA A 748 0.59 -45.55 -7.60
C ALA A 748 -0.33 -44.34 -7.77
N GLY A 749 -0.07 -43.45 -8.75
CA GLY A 749 -0.84 -42.25 -8.99
C GLY A 749 -0.56 -41.12 -7.97
N LEU A 750 0.58 -41.16 -7.31
CA LEU A 750 0.96 -40.21 -6.25
C LEU A 750 2.01 -39.24 -6.74
N SER A 751 1.79 -37.94 -6.49
CA SER A 751 2.81 -36.89 -6.70
C SER A 751 3.87 -36.98 -5.60
N VAL A 752 5.14 -36.62 -5.96
CA VAL A 752 6.28 -36.79 -5.07
C VAL A 752 7.01 -35.49 -4.84
N ASP A 753 7.14 -35.08 -3.58
CA ASP A 753 8.07 -34.03 -3.17
C ASP A 753 9.37 -34.67 -2.70
N VAL A 754 10.50 -34.24 -3.24
CA VAL A 754 11.83 -34.75 -2.92
C VAL A 754 12.59 -33.71 -2.12
N ILE A 755 12.98 -34.05 -0.91
CA ILE A 755 13.83 -33.21 -0.04
C ILE A 755 15.21 -33.86 0.05
N LEU A 756 16.26 -33.18 -0.35
CA LEU A 756 17.64 -33.64 -0.26
C LEU A 756 18.21 -33.27 1.11
N VAL A 757 18.34 -34.22 2.02
CA VAL A 757 18.91 -34.02 3.36
C VAL A 757 19.66 -35.29 3.75
N ALA A 758 20.87 -35.14 4.30
CA ALA A 758 21.65 -36.24 4.80
C ALA A 758 20.91 -36.99 5.93
N ASP A 759 20.91 -38.31 5.88
CA ASP A 759 20.38 -39.13 6.98
C ASP A 759 21.18 -38.88 8.26
N PRO A 760 20.55 -38.41 9.35
CA PRO A 760 21.25 -38.11 10.61
C PRO A 760 21.92 -39.33 11.27
N GLY A 761 21.64 -40.54 10.81
CA GLY A 761 22.12 -41.80 11.40
C GLY A 761 23.08 -42.62 10.55
N ALA A 762 23.36 -42.23 9.30
CA ALA A 762 24.15 -43.03 8.38
C ALA A 762 25.55 -42.40 8.10
N ALA A 763 26.56 -43.27 7.93
CA ALA A 763 27.82 -42.86 7.32
C ALA A 763 27.54 -42.43 5.87
N ILE A 764 27.94 -41.20 5.53
CA ILE A 764 27.64 -40.56 4.25
C ILE A 764 28.28 -41.37 3.10
N ASP A 765 27.49 -41.97 2.25
CA ASP A 765 27.87 -42.35 0.90
C ASP A 765 27.28 -41.33 -0.05
N PRO A 766 28.04 -40.38 -0.59
CA PRO A 766 27.55 -39.29 -1.40
C PRO A 766 26.94 -39.68 -2.74
N GLU A 767 27.01 -40.98 -3.14
CA GLU A 767 26.43 -41.47 -4.39
C GLU A 767 25.15 -42.29 -4.18
N SER A 768 24.65 -42.46 -2.96
CA SER A 768 23.58 -43.43 -2.70
C SER A 768 22.19 -42.91 -3.07
N LEU A 769 21.91 -41.63 -3.14
CA LEU A 769 20.58 -41.05 -3.43
C LEU A 769 19.41 -41.89 -2.89
N THR A 770 19.57 -42.46 -1.69
CA THR A 770 18.65 -43.43 -1.10
C THR A 770 17.60 -42.73 -0.23
N VAL A 771 16.36 -43.15 -0.34
CA VAL A 771 15.25 -42.65 0.49
C VAL A 771 15.41 -43.18 1.90
N TRP A 772 15.60 -42.30 2.87
CA TRP A 772 15.73 -42.69 4.28
C TRP A 772 14.49 -42.32 5.10
N ALA A 773 13.59 -41.46 4.62
CA ALA A 773 12.30 -41.18 5.24
C ALA A 773 11.23 -40.90 4.18
N GLN A 774 9.97 -41.16 4.51
CA GLN A 774 8.79 -40.81 3.71
C GLN A 774 7.64 -40.38 4.61
N LEU A 775 6.81 -39.44 4.09
CA LEU A 775 5.59 -38.97 4.74
C LEU A 775 4.46 -38.87 3.70
N PRO A 776 3.28 -39.49 3.86
CA PRO A 776 2.91 -40.40 4.96
C PRO A 776 3.79 -41.65 5.05
N ALA A 777 3.84 -42.26 6.23
CA ALA A 777 4.59 -43.51 6.41
C ALA A 777 4.01 -44.62 5.52
N ALA A 778 4.82 -45.63 5.24
CA ALA A 778 4.38 -46.75 4.43
C ALA A 778 3.15 -47.47 5.07
N GLY A 779 2.08 -47.60 4.29
CA GLY A 779 0.82 -48.22 4.73
C GLY A 779 -0.16 -47.19 5.33
N GLU A 780 0.19 -45.96 5.53
CA GLU A 780 -0.74 -44.91 5.96
C GLU A 780 -1.55 -44.37 4.76
N PRO A 781 -2.76 -43.81 5.00
CA PRO A 781 -3.55 -43.19 3.96
C PRO A 781 -2.80 -41.96 3.36
N VAL A 782 -2.92 -41.82 2.03
CA VAL A 782 -2.28 -40.73 1.30
C VAL A 782 -3.31 -39.97 0.46
N ASP A 783 -3.22 -38.67 0.44
CA ASP A 783 -4.11 -37.75 -0.27
C ASP A 783 -3.61 -37.37 -1.69
N GLY A 784 -2.85 -38.26 -2.31
CA GLY A 784 -2.30 -38.03 -3.65
C GLY A 784 -0.88 -37.49 -3.67
N ARG A 785 -0.24 -37.21 -2.52
CA ARG A 785 1.11 -36.67 -2.42
C ARG A 785 1.94 -37.39 -1.36
N VAL A 786 3.20 -37.64 -1.66
CA VAL A 786 4.17 -38.23 -0.74
C VAL A 786 5.44 -37.41 -0.75
N THR A 787 5.91 -37.06 0.42
CA THR A 787 7.23 -36.40 0.59
C THR A 787 8.26 -37.47 0.93
N ILE A 788 9.40 -37.48 0.23
CA ILE A 788 10.51 -38.39 0.50
C ILE A 788 11.78 -37.57 0.81
N TRP A 789 12.50 -38.00 1.83
CA TRP A 789 13.82 -37.52 2.17
C TRP A 789 14.88 -38.42 1.61
N VAL A 790 15.80 -37.86 0.85
CA VAL A 790 16.82 -38.60 0.10
C VAL A 790 18.19 -38.10 0.54
N SER A 791 19.10 -38.99 0.85
CA SER A 791 20.50 -38.64 1.05
C SER A 791 21.08 -38.09 -0.24
N PRO A 792 21.81 -36.94 -0.17
CA PRO A 792 22.40 -36.30 -1.33
C PRO A 792 23.49 -37.14 -1.97
#